data_3abc250332bf50661fdbac3a4f2d0d88
#
_entry.id   3abc250332bf50661fdbac3a4f2d0d88
#
_cell.length_a   1.000
_cell.length_b   1.000
_cell.length_c   1.000
_cell.angle_alpha   90.00
_cell.angle_beta   90.00
_cell.angle_gamma   90.00
#
_symmetry.space_group_name_H-M   'P 1'
#
loop_
_entity.id
_entity.type
_entity.pdbx_description
1 polymer ?
#
loop_
_entity_poly.entity_id
_entity_poly.type
_entity_poly.pdbx_seq_one_letter_code
_entity_poly.pdbx_strand_id
1 'polypeptide(L)'
;MGGKIGTETEVTIVGADLDEADALHFSHPGITATLKSPNHFAVKIAPEVLVGSYDVRVVGKLGVSNPRTFVAGDRPELTRTKAHDKPEAAVEVPMGSVFNGNVTAAASDYFKFPAKKGERVLIVCATKEIDSRMSPVLAVHDAAGREIDSARKGGVLDFTAPSDGPFLVSVHDLTFAGGPNHFYRLTISKGPHLDFIFPPAGAPGSKTTFTLYGRGLPGGKPANLTGTDKKPLEKLDIEIALPKAEDAARKSFTRPVSAVDDGIFYSLKSADGSSNPVFIGFSTASLSREVEPNNKAGQAQKISVPCEVAGQFFPAADVDCYAFDAKKGDVFWLEVYSHRTGRTTSPFLLVQREGTDIKEVYGSDADPGGKRFITLSNDPAYRFQAKDDGTYRVSVSDLFGATRSNPASTYRLAIRRETPDFRLVAIVEPPPKKDDRGASPRGVTLRGGETTAVKVIAIRKDGFNGVIELGATDLPEGVKCLPMKIDEGKTDGVLLLTAVEKPAKKHAAIHVIGKAKIGDAQVQREAAGGTVVWTVADYDIDAVQSRLTADLVIAVNGVEPVPIRIESAQDKVWQAQAGAKLDIALRITRSGEFKEALKLKAAGIASVDALKEFDVDAKAETTTVSLDLKALKIPAGESTIFFTTQTKGKYRGKDVTTTIYSAPIRIAIQ
;
A
#
# COMPACT_ATOMS: atom_id res chain seq x y z
N MET A 1 1.18 18.97 5.11
CA MET A 1 2.00 17.92 4.50
C MET A 1 2.96 17.31 5.50
N GLY A 2 3.42 18.04 6.51
CA GLY A 2 4.31 17.53 7.56
C GLY A 2 4.70 18.60 8.54
N GLY A 3 5.59 18.24 9.48
CA GLY A 3 6.14 19.16 10.48
C GLY A 3 7.41 18.60 11.11
N LYS A 4 8.16 19.48 11.79
CA LYS A 4 9.39 19.10 12.50
C LYS A 4 9.05 18.44 13.83
N ILE A 5 9.70 17.33 14.13
CA ILE A 5 9.62 16.63 15.43
C ILE A 5 10.00 17.58 16.56
N GLY A 6 9.28 17.49 17.69
CA GLY A 6 9.47 18.35 18.85
C GLY A 6 8.87 19.76 18.69
N THR A 7 8.08 20.03 17.65
CA THR A 7 7.46 21.35 17.40
C THR A 7 5.96 21.26 17.21
N GLU A 8 5.32 22.43 17.15
CA GLU A 8 3.93 22.61 16.73
C GLU A 8 3.91 23.28 15.35
N THR A 9 3.04 22.82 14.46
CA THR A 9 2.87 23.38 13.12
C THR A 9 1.39 23.61 12.81
N GLU A 10 1.07 24.63 12.05
CA GLU A 10 -0.29 24.88 11.59
C GLU A 10 -0.59 24.07 10.33
N VAL A 11 -1.77 23.45 10.31
CA VAL A 11 -2.24 22.62 9.20
C VAL A 11 -3.63 23.10 8.78
N THR A 12 -3.78 23.37 7.49
CA THR A 12 -5.06 23.63 6.86
C THR A 12 -5.49 22.39 6.07
N ILE A 13 -6.70 21.91 6.31
CA ILE A 13 -7.29 20.81 5.55
C ILE A 13 -8.13 21.34 4.39
N VAL A 14 -8.03 20.64 3.26
CA VAL A 14 -8.79 20.94 2.04
C VAL A 14 -9.39 19.65 1.50
N GLY A 15 -10.67 19.69 1.14
CA GLY A 15 -11.37 18.51 0.64
C GLY A 15 -12.86 18.76 0.45
N ALA A 16 -13.59 17.68 0.20
CA ALA A 16 -15.06 17.68 0.17
C ALA A 16 -15.62 17.15 1.50
N ASP A 17 -16.83 17.57 1.82
CA ASP A 17 -17.58 17.07 2.99
C ASP A 17 -16.84 17.24 4.33
N LEU A 18 -16.17 18.39 4.50
CA LEU A 18 -15.42 18.76 5.71
C LEU A 18 -16.29 19.50 6.74
N ASP A 19 -17.62 19.36 6.66
CA ASP A 19 -18.54 20.01 7.59
C ASP A 19 -18.28 19.59 9.04
N GLU A 20 -18.11 20.59 9.90
CA GLU A 20 -17.85 20.39 11.32
C GLU A 20 -16.69 19.39 11.57
N ALA A 21 -15.59 19.54 10.81
CA ALA A 21 -14.34 18.85 11.09
C ALA A 21 -13.82 19.33 12.46
N ASP A 22 -13.80 18.42 13.44
CA ASP A 22 -13.49 18.75 14.83
C ASP A 22 -12.20 18.12 15.35
N ALA A 23 -11.66 17.09 14.66
CA ALA A 23 -10.42 16.43 15.04
C ALA A 23 -9.62 15.93 13.83
N LEU A 24 -8.33 15.70 14.07
CA LEU A 24 -7.47 14.89 13.21
C LEU A 24 -7.05 13.63 13.96
N HIS A 25 -7.21 12.49 13.32
CA HIS A 25 -6.70 11.21 13.79
C HIS A 25 -5.36 10.90 13.09
N PHE A 26 -4.32 10.67 13.86
CA PHE A 26 -3.01 10.24 13.36
C PHE A 26 -2.74 8.78 13.75
N SER A 27 -2.03 8.07 12.90
CA SER A 27 -1.60 6.68 13.16
C SER A 27 -0.49 6.55 14.21
N HIS A 28 -0.13 7.62 14.90
CA HIS A 28 0.85 7.64 15.98
C HIS A 28 0.36 8.51 17.15
N PRO A 29 0.31 8.00 18.39
CA PRO A 29 -0.24 8.73 19.53
C PRO A 29 0.56 9.98 19.94
N GLY A 30 1.86 10.05 19.60
CA GLY A 30 2.71 11.23 19.81
C GLY A 30 2.45 12.37 18.84
N ILE A 31 1.55 12.23 17.85
CA ILE A 31 1.12 13.31 16.95
C ILE A 31 -0.32 13.66 17.29
N THR A 32 -0.55 14.87 17.76
CA THR A 32 -1.87 15.33 18.20
C THR A 32 -2.26 16.63 17.52
N ALA A 33 -3.57 16.89 17.41
CA ALA A 33 -4.06 18.12 16.79
C ALA A 33 -5.09 18.81 17.68
N THR A 34 -5.09 20.14 17.65
CA THR A 34 -6.09 21.00 18.28
C THR A 34 -6.72 21.89 17.23
N LEU A 35 -8.06 21.89 17.17
CA LEU A 35 -8.81 22.77 16.28
C LEU A 35 -8.64 24.24 16.71
N LYS A 36 -8.22 25.11 15.79
CA LYS A 36 -8.06 26.57 16.03
C LYS A 36 -9.22 27.36 15.43
N SER A 37 -9.63 27.01 14.22
CA SER A 37 -10.79 27.56 13.49
C SER A 37 -11.23 26.55 12.43
N PRO A 38 -12.36 26.72 11.78
CA PRO A 38 -12.84 25.77 10.76
C PRO A 38 -11.75 25.40 9.76
N ASN A 39 -11.44 24.11 9.67
CA ASN A 39 -10.43 23.53 8.81
C ASN A 39 -8.96 23.90 9.12
N HIS A 40 -8.69 24.57 10.24
CA HIS A 40 -7.34 24.96 10.68
C HIS A 40 -7.01 24.29 12.02
N PHE A 41 -5.89 23.58 12.05
CA PHE A 41 -5.45 22.82 13.22
C PHE A 41 -4.01 23.19 13.59
N ALA A 42 -3.74 23.25 14.89
CA ALA A 42 -2.37 23.19 15.41
C ALA A 42 -2.02 21.74 15.66
N VAL A 43 -0.99 21.25 14.98
CA VAL A 43 -0.50 19.87 15.09
C VAL A 43 0.80 19.86 15.86
N LYS A 44 0.81 19.17 17.00
CA LYS A 44 1.98 18.98 17.87
C LYS A 44 2.59 17.61 17.60
N ILE A 45 3.90 17.59 17.36
CA ILE A 45 4.69 16.37 17.14
C ILE A 45 5.63 16.20 18.33
N ALA A 46 5.46 15.15 19.10
CA ALA A 46 6.28 14.90 20.28
C ALA A 46 7.72 14.52 19.92
N PRO A 47 8.70 14.80 20.80
CA PRO A 47 10.13 14.54 20.49
C PRO A 47 10.48 13.07 20.27
N GLU A 48 9.71 12.16 20.84
CA GLU A 48 9.90 10.70 20.72
C GLU A 48 9.36 10.11 19.41
N VAL A 49 8.63 10.89 18.62
CA VAL A 49 8.15 10.46 17.29
C VAL A 49 9.33 10.25 16.37
N LEU A 50 9.39 9.13 15.69
CA LEU A 50 10.47 8.86 14.74
C LEU A 50 10.26 9.63 13.43
N VAL A 51 11.35 9.95 12.75
CA VAL A 51 11.30 10.49 11.38
C VAL A 51 10.60 9.46 10.47
N GLY A 52 9.55 9.91 9.78
CA GLY A 52 8.79 9.01 8.90
C GLY A 52 7.45 9.58 8.45
N SER A 53 6.71 8.74 7.72
CA SER A 53 5.37 9.03 7.24
C SER A 53 4.32 8.41 8.16
N TYR A 54 3.25 9.15 8.39
CA TYR A 54 2.13 8.77 9.25
C TYR A 54 0.81 9.02 8.53
N ASP A 55 -0.20 8.18 8.74
CA ASP A 55 -1.54 8.46 8.25
C ASP A 55 -2.20 9.55 9.08
N VAL A 56 -2.87 10.47 8.41
CA VAL A 56 -3.76 11.45 9.01
C VAL A 56 -5.12 11.37 8.38
N ARG A 57 -6.18 11.40 9.18
CA ARG A 57 -7.58 11.44 8.77
C ARG A 57 -8.29 12.58 9.44
N VAL A 58 -9.20 13.21 8.72
CA VAL A 58 -10.14 14.18 9.28
C VAL A 58 -11.29 13.43 9.94
N VAL A 59 -11.65 13.84 11.13
CA VAL A 59 -12.84 13.37 11.87
C VAL A 59 -13.79 14.55 12.01
N GLY A 60 -15.07 14.34 11.72
CA GLY A 60 -16.07 15.39 11.78
C GLY A 60 -17.48 14.85 11.84
N LYS A 61 -18.45 15.70 11.50
CA LYS A 61 -19.88 15.36 11.50
C LYS A 61 -20.20 14.18 10.59
N LEU A 62 -19.53 14.05 9.46
CA LEU A 62 -19.76 13.00 8.47
C LEU A 62 -18.91 11.75 8.72
N GLY A 63 -18.21 11.68 9.86
CA GLY A 63 -17.40 10.54 10.25
C GLY A 63 -15.91 10.73 10.00
N VAL A 64 -15.24 9.73 9.41
CA VAL A 64 -13.80 9.74 9.16
C VAL A 64 -13.48 9.79 7.66
N SER A 65 -12.50 10.60 7.29
CA SER A 65 -12.02 10.68 5.90
C SER A 65 -11.14 9.48 5.50
N ASN A 66 -10.86 9.34 4.20
CA ASN A 66 -9.73 8.56 3.73
C ASN A 66 -8.42 9.12 4.30
N PRO A 67 -7.37 8.27 4.47
CA PRO A 67 -6.07 8.73 4.97
C PRO A 67 -5.32 9.57 3.94
N ARG A 68 -4.50 10.49 4.46
CA ARG A 68 -3.45 11.20 3.73
C ARG A 68 -2.14 11.09 4.49
N THR A 69 -1.03 11.25 3.77
CA THR A 69 0.30 11.19 4.36
C THR A 69 0.63 12.50 5.09
N PHE A 70 1.08 12.37 6.33
CA PHE A 70 1.71 13.43 7.13
C PHE A 70 3.14 13.00 7.47
N VAL A 71 4.13 13.86 7.16
CA VAL A 71 5.55 13.54 7.39
C VAL A 71 6.04 14.20 8.67
N ALA A 72 6.51 13.42 9.63
CA ALA A 72 7.29 13.92 10.76
C ALA A 72 8.77 13.92 10.37
N GLY A 73 9.37 15.11 10.28
CA GLY A 73 10.75 15.30 9.84
C GLY A 73 11.65 15.85 10.94
N ASP A 74 12.96 15.83 10.70
CA ASP A 74 13.99 16.38 11.61
C ASP A 74 14.51 17.76 11.18
N ARG A 75 14.03 18.28 10.02
CA ARG A 75 14.48 19.54 9.43
C ARG A 75 13.51 20.67 9.69
N PRO A 76 13.99 21.94 9.69
CA PRO A 76 13.09 23.10 9.68
C PRO A 76 12.16 23.07 8.46
N GLU A 77 10.93 23.50 8.64
CA GLU A 77 9.92 23.50 7.58
C GLU A 77 9.44 24.91 7.26
N LEU A 78 9.30 25.17 5.97
CA LEU A 78 8.73 26.38 5.39
C LEU A 78 7.48 26.00 4.60
N THR A 79 6.51 26.90 4.53
CA THR A 79 5.27 26.67 3.77
C THR A 79 5.04 27.81 2.80
N ARG A 80 4.53 27.50 1.62
CA ARG A 80 4.16 28.48 0.59
C ARG A 80 3.12 29.45 1.12
N THR A 81 3.45 30.73 1.11
CA THR A 81 2.52 31.81 1.53
C THR A 81 2.09 32.70 0.37
N LYS A 82 2.85 32.74 -0.73
CA LYS A 82 2.57 33.50 -1.93
C LYS A 82 3.08 32.78 -3.19
N ALA A 83 2.63 33.22 -4.35
CA ALA A 83 3.17 32.74 -5.62
C ALA A 83 4.64 33.12 -5.78
N HIS A 84 5.43 32.22 -6.33
CA HIS A 84 6.85 32.42 -6.68
C HIS A 84 7.13 31.71 -8.02
N ASP A 85 6.27 31.98 -8.98
CA ASP A 85 6.21 31.37 -10.31
C ASP A 85 7.07 32.08 -11.37
N LYS A 86 7.93 32.99 -10.92
CA LYS A 86 8.91 33.71 -11.76
C LYS A 86 10.28 33.73 -11.07
N PRO A 87 11.38 33.74 -11.84
CA PRO A 87 12.74 33.80 -11.28
C PRO A 87 12.97 34.97 -10.30
N GLU A 88 12.37 36.13 -10.60
CA GLU A 88 12.50 37.36 -9.77
C GLU A 88 11.74 37.24 -8.45
N ALA A 89 10.73 36.38 -8.38
CA ALA A 89 9.95 36.09 -7.19
C ALA A 89 10.44 34.86 -6.42
N ALA A 90 11.61 34.32 -6.81
CA ALA A 90 12.18 33.12 -6.18
C ALA A 90 12.31 33.28 -4.67
N VAL A 91 11.86 32.24 -3.95
CA VAL A 91 11.93 32.18 -2.48
C VAL A 91 13.29 31.64 -2.06
N GLU A 92 13.95 32.33 -1.13
CA GLU A 92 15.18 31.82 -0.52
C GLU A 92 14.86 30.68 0.44
N VAL A 93 15.46 29.51 0.20
CA VAL A 93 15.32 28.32 1.05
C VAL A 93 16.65 28.10 1.79
N PRO A 94 16.67 28.22 3.13
CA PRO A 94 17.86 27.91 3.92
C PRO A 94 18.31 26.47 3.70
N MET A 95 19.62 26.27 3.56
CA MET A 95 20.22 24.95 3.43
C MET A 95 19.79 24.03 4.59
N GLY A 96 19.39 22.81 4.29
CA GLY A 96 18.91 21.84 5.27
C GLY A 96 17.43 22.00 5.66
N SER A 97 16.68 22.88 4.99
CA SER A 97 15.24 23.07 5.23
C SER A 97 14.37 22.32 4.23
N VAL A 98 13.10 22.12 4.59
CA VAL A 98 12.05 21.58 3.72
C VAL A 98 11.05 22.67 3.39
N PHE A 99 10.70 22.83 2.13
CA PHE A 99 9.66 23.73 1.66
C PHE A 99 8.42 22.95 1.22
N ASN A 100 7.28 23.27 1.81
CA ASN A 100 5.98 22.68 1.48
C ASN A 100 5.22 23.60 0.52
N GLY A 101 4.86 23.09 -0.65
CA GLY A 101 4.15 23.87 -1.68
C GLY A 101 3.25 23.04 -2.57
N ASN A 102 2.55 23.72 -3.45
CA ASN A 102 1.81 23.12 -4.55
C ASN A 102 2.04 23.96 -5.81
N VAL A 103 2.26 23.30 -6.94
CA VAL A 103 2.50 24.00 -8.21
C VAL A 103 1.21 24.59 -8.78
N THR A 104 1.33 25.73 -9.44
CA THR A 104 0.27 26.32 -10.26
C THR A 104 0.30 25.69 -11.67
N ALA A 105 -0.85 25.45 -12.27
CA ALA A 105 -0.92 24.92 -13.64
C ALA A 105 -0.22 25.85 -14.64
N ALA A 106 0.49 25.26 -15.60
CA ALA A 106 1.26 25.97 -16.64
C ALA A 106 2.37 26.89 -16.08
N ALA A 107 2.85 26.65 -14.84
CA ALA A 107 3.90 27.44 -14.19
C ALA A 107 4.95 26.55 -13.50
N SER A 108 6.10 27.15 -13.18
CA SER A 108 7.15 26.57 -12.35
C SER A 108 7.31 27.38 -11.09
N ASP A 109 7.51 26.74 -9.94
CA ASP A 109 7.90 27.40 -8.71
C ASP A 109 9.42 27.58 -8.68
N TYR A 110 9.92 28.76 -8.27
CA TYR A 110 11.34 29.09 -8.24
C TYR A 110 11.83 29.32 -6.81
N PHE A 111 12.99 28.72 -6.53
CA PHE A 111 13.69 28.82 -5.24
C PHE A 111 15.13 29.27 -5.46
N LYS A 112 15.66 29.96 -4.46
CA LYS A 112 17.04 30.44 -4.46
C LYS A 112 17.81 29.84 -3.29
N PHE A 113 19.01 29.37 -3.54
CA PHE A 113 19.90 28.84 -2.52
C PHE A 113 21.37 29.22 -2.80
N PRO A 114 22.19 29.46 -1.77
CA PRO A 114 23.63 29.72 -1.91
C PRO A 114 24.39 28.39 -1.96
N ALA A 115 25.46 28.34 -2.79
CA ALA A 115 26.45 27.27 -2.74
C ALA A 115 27.84 27.81 -3.12
N LYS A 116 28.90 27.18 -2.61
CA LYS A 116 30.29 27.48 -2.97
C LYS A 116 30.77 26.56 -4.08
N LYS A 117 31.73 26.99 -4.88
CA LYS A 117 32.34 26.18 -5.93
C LYS A 117 32.81 24.83 -5.40
N GLY A 118 32.40 23.76 -6.08
CA GLY A 118 32.69 22.37 -5.71
C GLY A 118 31.79 21.80 -4.61
N GLU A 119 30.89 22.60 -4.05
CA GLU A 119 29.96 22.14 -3.03
C GLU A 119 28.85 21.26 -3.66
N ARG A 120 28.62 20.09 -3.08
CA ARG A 120 27.55 19.17 -3.46
C ARG A 120 26.27 19.51 -2.70
N VAL A 121 25.18 19.65 -3.41
CA VAL A 121 23.85 19.95 -2.87
C VAL A 121 22.86 18.93 -3.44
N LEU A 122 22.10 18.28 -2.57
CA LEU A 122 21.01 17.39 -2.95
C LEU A 122 19.70 18.14 -2.87
N ILE A 123 18.99 18.15 -3.98
CA ILE A 123 17.66 18.74 -4.13
C ILE A 123 16.67 17.59 -4.31
N VAL A 124 15.82 17.38 -3.31
CA VAL A 124 14.88 16.25 -3.28
C VAL A 124 13.45 16.78 -3.23
N CYS A 125 12.63 16.40 -4.20
CA CYS A 125 11.23 16.79 -4.29
C CYS A 125 10.34 15.56 -4.08
N ALA A 126 9.86 15.36 -2.86
CA ALA A 126 8.92 14.30 -2.54
C ALA A 126 7.51 14.66 -3.00
N THR A 127 6.85 13.74 -3.70
CA THR A 127 5.51 13.93 -4.28
C THR A 127 4.63 12.70 -4.10
N LYS A 128 4.87 11.61 -4.83
CA LYS A 128 4.05 10.39 -4.75
C LYS A 128 4.14 9.72 -3.38
N GLU A 129 5.27 9.84 -2.71
CA GLU A 129 5.52 9.35 -1.35
C GLU A 129 4.67 10.06 -0.29
N ILE A 130 4.13 11.23 -0.64
CA ILE A 130 3.24 12.03 0.21
C ILE A 130 1.82 12.13 -0.33
N ASP A 131 1.41 11.20 -1.19
CA ASP A 131 0.08 11.14 -1.80
C ASP A 131 -0.23 12.27 -2.82
N SER A 132 0.77 12.91 -3.43
CA SER A 132 0.57 13.91 -4.48
C SER A 132 0.35 13.28 -5.86
N ARG A 133 -0.41 13.96 -6.73
CA ARG A 133 -0.50 13.61 -8.16
C ARG A 133 0.70 14.07 -8.98
N MET A 134 1.51 14.97 -8.44
CA MET A 134 2.62 15.58 -9.14
C MET A 134 3.69 14.57 -9.55
N SER A 135 4.19 14.70 -10.78
CA SER A 135 5.42 14.07 -11.27
C SER A 135 6.49 15.15 -11.40
N PRO A 136 7.44 15.27 -10.47
CA PRO A 136 8.29 16.45 -10.38
C PRO A 136 9.38 16.47 -11.46
N VAL A 137 9.60 17.65 -12.02
CA VAL A 137 10.77 18.01 -12.82
C VAL A 137 11.51 19.10 -12.06
N LEU A 138 12.82 18.90 -11.89
CA LEU A 138 13.74 19.83 -11.23
C LEU A 138 14.77 20.34 -12.21
N ALA A 139 15.05 21.63 -12.22
CA ALA A 139 16.18 22.19 -12.95
C ALA A 139 16.90 23.25 -12.13
N VAL A 140 18.24 23.24 -12.16
CA VAL A 140 19.08 24.27 -11.53
C VAL A 140 19.55 25.24 -12.61
N HIS A 141 19.47 26.53 -12.29
CA HIS A 141 19.86 27.63 -13.15
C HIS A 141 20.97 28.46 -12.51
N ASP A 142 21.85 29.01 -13.34
CA ASP A 142 22.85 29.99 -12.91
C ASP A 142 22.23 31.40 -12.68
N ALA A 143 23.03 32.34 -12.25
CA ALA A 143 22.59 33.72 -12.01
C ALA A 143 22.08 34.44 -13.28
N ALA A 144 22.42 33.93 -14.47
CA ALA A 144 21.93 34.44 -15.76
C ALA A 144 20.64 33.76 -16.22
N GLY A 145 20.09 32.84 -15.42
CA GLY A 145 18.87 32.09 -15.73
C GLY A 145 19.07 30.92 -16.68
N ARG A 146 20.31 30.51 -17.00
CA ARG A 146 20.59 29.37 -17.87
C ARG A 146 20.48 28.08 -17.08
N GLU A 147 19.76 27.07 -17.58
CA GLU A 147 19.73 25.72 -17.01
C GLU A 147 21.14 25.10 -17.10
N ILE A 148 21.67 24.63 -15.96
CA ILE A 148 22.99 24.02 -15.83
C ILE A 148 22.94 22.56 -15.38
N ASP A 149 21.85 22.13 -14.77
CA ASP A 149 21.61 20.73 -14.41
C ASP A 149 20.11 20.49 -14.24
N SER A 150 19.64 19.23 -14.49
CA SER A 150 18.22 18.92 -14.31
C SER A 150 17.95 17.44 -14.03
N ALA A 151 16.84 17.17 -13.33
CA ALA A 151 16.29 15.85 -13.08
C ALA A 151 14.83 15.80 -13.54
N ARG A 152 14.57 15.06 -14.61
CA ARG A 152 13.22 14.94 -15.21
C ARG A 152 12.45 13.72 -14.71
N LYS A 153 13.05 12.91 -13.85
CA LYS A 153 12.45 11.72 -13.25
C LYS A 153 12.99 11.53 -11.83
N GLY A 154 12.15 10.96 -10.95
CA GLY A 154 12.58 10.50 -9.63
C GLY A 154 12.68 11.57 -8.55
N GLY A 155 12.51 12.86 -8.87
CA GLY A 155 12.48 13.92 -7.87
C GLY A 155 13.77 14.16 -7.09
N VAL A 156 14.91 13.65 -7.56
CA VAL A 156 16.24 13.82 -6.93
C VAL A 156 17.20 14.43 -7.93
N LEU A 157 17.80 15.56 -7.58
CA LEU A 157 18.84 16.22 -8.36
C LEU A 157 20.11 16.36 -7.50
N ASP A 158 21.19 15.75 -7.94
CA ASP A 158 22.50 15.77 -7.31
C ASP A 158 23.36 16.81 -8.02
N PHE A 159 23.44 17.99 -7.44
CA PHE A 159 24.07 19.16 -8.01
C PHE A 159 25.43 19.43 -7.38
N THR A 160 26.46 19.69 -8.19
CA THR A 160 27.74 20.21 -7.72
C THR A 160 27.92 21.62 -8.28
N ALA A 161 28.09 22.62 -7.42
CA ALA A 161 28.17 24.01 -7.80
C ALA A 161 29.45 24.29 -8.63
N PRO A 162 29.33 24.78 -9.88
CA PRO A 162 30.50 25.08 -10.74
C PRO A 162 31.25 26.38 -10.33
N SER A 163 30.60 27.25 -9.56
CA SER A 163 31.12 28.53 -9.07
C SER A 163 30.52 28.87 -7.73
N ASP A 164 31.07 29.89 -7.05
CA ASP A 164 30.40 30.53 -5.91
C ASP A 164 29.16 31.30 -6.41
N GLY A 165 28.10 31.31 -5.62
CA GLY A 165 26.98 32.20 -5.89
C GLY A 165 25.62 31.68 -5.47
N PRO A 166 24.58 32.48 -5.71
CA PRO A 166 23.23 32.02 -5.64
C PRO A 166 22.88 31.24 -6.90
N PHE A 167 22.20 30.11 -6.71
CA PHE A 167 21.59 29.32 -7.77
C PHE A 167 20.08 29.34 -7.64
N LEU A 168 19.37 29.19 -8.77
CA LEU A 168 17.93 29.03 -8.77
C LEU A 168 17.61 27.57 -9.05
N VAL A 169 16.60 27.03 -8.36
CA VAL A 169 15.98 25.77 -8.72
C VAL A 169 14.53 26.01 -9.11
N SER A 170 14.14 25.48 -10.26
CA SER A 170 12.75 25.47 -10.71
C SER A 170 12.13 24.09 -10.48
N VAL A 171 10.85 24.09 -10.08
CA VAL A 171 10.05 22.88 -9.81
C VAL A 171 8.73 22.99 -10.54
N HIS A 172 8.41 22.00 -11.37
CA HIS A 172 7.10 21.92 -12.03
C HIS A 172 6.65 20.46 -12.20
N ASP A 173 5.38 20.27 -12.50
CA ASP A 173 4.89 18.95 -12.90
C ASP A 173 5.31 18.60 -14.32
N LEU A 174 5.58 17.34 -14.61
CA LEU A 174 6.03 16.85 -15.93
C LEU A 174 5.12 17.28 -17.08
N THR A 175 3.82 17.37 -16.83
CA THR A 175 2.81 17.81 -17.80
C THR A 175 2.35 19.24 -17.57
N PHE A 176 3.01 19.98 -16.68
CA PHE A 176 2.60 21.30 -16.21
C PHE A 176 1.18 21.33 -15.62
N ALA A 177 0.70 20.20 -15.09
CA ALA A 177 -0.50 20.17 -14.28
C ALA A 177 -0.26 20.89 -12.95
N GLY A 178 -1.32 21.33 -12.28
CA GLY A 178 -1.20 22.08 -11.03
C GLY A 178 -2.48 22.08 -10.21
N GLY A 179 -2.46 22.80 -9.09
CA GLY A 179 -3.57 22.94 -8.17
C GLY A 179 -3.41 22.16 -6.87
N PRO A 180 -4.49 22.03 -6.06
CA PRO A 180 -4.40 21.52 -4.70
C PRO A 180 -3.95 20.05 -4.59
N ASN A 181 -4.04 19.28 -5.68
CA ASN A 181 -3.63 17.87 -5.72
C ASN A 181 -2.20 17.67 -6.25
N HIS A 182 -1.51 18.75 -6.65
CA HIS A 182 -0.13 18.74 -7.16
C HIS A 182 0.80 19.44 -6.17
N PHE A 183 0.90 18.87 -4.98
CA PHE A 183 1.71 19.39 -3.90
C PHE A 183 3.03 18.64 -3.79
N TYR A 184 4.02 19.27 -3.13
CA TYR A 184 5.37 18.74 -2.99
C TYR A 184 6.02 19.15 -1.66
N ARG A 185 7.04 18.39 -1.27
CA ARG A 185 8.00 18.73 -0.22
C ARG A 185 9.38 18.78 -0.84
N LEU A 186 9.92 20.00 -0.97
CA LEU A 186 11.25 20.25 -1.55
C LEU A 186 12.26 20.37 -0.44
N THR A 187 13.27 19.51 -0.44
CA THR A 187 14.43 19.57 0.46
C THR A 187 15.65 20.02 -0.32
N ILE A 188 16.35 21.06 0.14
CA ILE A 188 17.64 21.49 -0.40
C ILE A 188 18.66 21.30 0.72
N SER A 189 19.58 20.34 0.59
CA SER A 189 20.46 19.96 1.69
C SER A 189 21.78 19.33 1.24
N LYS A 190 22.73 19.22 2.17
CA LYS A 190 23.96 18.42 2.04
C LYS A 190 23.82 17.04 2.68
N GLY A 191 22.67 16.75 3.30
CA GLY A 191 22.44 15.52 4.02
C GLY A 191 22.38 14.29 3.12
N PRO A 192 22.41 13.09 3.71
CA PRO A 192 22.49 11.84 2.96
C PRO A 192 21.22 11.53 2.19
N HIS A 193 21.40 10.90 1.01
CA HIS A 193 20.34 10.24 0.25
C HIS A 193 20.78 8.81 -0.06
N LEU A 194 19.93 7.83 0.24
CA LEU A 194 20.18 6.42 -0.04
C LEU A 194 19.53 6.02 -1.37
N ASP A 195 20.35 5.54 -2.29
CA ASP A 195 19.87 4.96 -3.56
C ASP A 195 19.45 3.50 -3.37
N PHE A 196 20.26 2.71 -2.63
CA PHE A 196 19.94 1.32 -2.28
C PHE A 196 20.81 0.80 -1.12
N ILE A 197 20.48 -0.40 -0.65
CA ILE A 197 21.22 -1.16 0.37
C ILE A 197 21.54 -2.56 -0.16
N PHE A 198 22.71 -3.10 0.20
CA PHE A 198 23.11 -4.46 -0.15
C PHE A 198 23.78 -5.17 1.03
N PRO A 199 23.40 -6.44 1.33
CA PRO A 199 22.33 -7.20 0.69
C PRO A 199 20.94 -6.57 0.92
N PRO A 200 19.91 -6.88 0.11
CA PRO A 200 18.57 -6.30 0.28
C PRO A 200 17.77 -6.92 1.43
N ALA A 201 18.34 -7.86 2.16
CA ALA A 201 17.69 -8.56 3.26
C ALA A 201 18.70 -9.03 4.32
N GLY A 202 18.17 -9.43 5.49
CA GLY A 202 18.93 -10.06 6.57
C GLY A 202 18.04 -10.90 7.48
N ALA A 203 18.63 -11.75 8.32
CA ALA A 203 17.86 -12.59 9.22
C ALA A 203 17.21 -11.75 10.34
N PRO A 204 15.91 -11.92 10.63
CA PRO A 204 15.26 -11.20 11.72
C PRO A 204 15.90 -11.56 13.07
N GLY A 205 16.00 -10.57 13.96
CA GLY A 205 16.64 -10.74 15.27
C GLY A 205 18.17 -10.79 15.24
N SER A 206 18.81 -10.61 14.08
CA SER A 206 20.27 -10.64 13.94
C SER A 206 20.90 -9.26 13.81
N LYS A 207 22.22 -9.20 14.01
CA LYS A 207 23.05 -8.09 13.56
C LYS A 207 23.70 -8.46 12.24
N THR A 208 23.50 -7.64 11.23
CA THR A 208 23.98 -7.91 9.88
C THR A 208 24.73 -6.69 9.34
N THR A 209 25.88 -6.93 8.68
CA THR A 209 26.62 -5.89 7.99
C THR A 209 25.98 -5.64 6.62
N PHE A 210 25.58 -4.40 6.40
CA PHE A 210 25.03 -3.89 5.14
C PHE A 210 25.95 -2.84 4.55
N THR A 211 25.99 -2.76 3.23
CA THR A 211 26.59 -1.65 2.51
C THR A 211 25.48 -0.72 2.02
N LEU A 212 25.46 0.51 2.50
CA LEU A 212 24.62 1.57 1.98
C LEU A 212 25.27 2.16 0.73
N TYR A 213 24.50 2.38 -0.30
CA TYR A 213 24.91 3.10 -1.51
C TYR A 213 24.05 4.33 -1.67
N GLY A 214 24.69 5.48 -1.93
CA GLY A 214 23.96 6.74 -1.99
C GLY A 214 24.87 7.95 -2.22
N ARG A 215 24.43 9.08 -1.69
CA ARG A 215 25.06 10.40 -1.91
C ARG A 215 25.11 11.18 -0.62
N GLY A 216 26.21 11.91 -0.41
CA GLY A 216 26.40 12.69 0.82
C GLY A 216 26.44 11.79 2.07
N LEU A 217 26.96 10.58 1.97
CA LEU A 217 27.04 9.65 3.09
C LEU A 217 28.15 10.07 4.07
N PRO A 218 27.85 10.32 5.36
CA PRO A 218 28.87 10.67 6.35
C PRO A 218 29.92 9.58 6.48
N GLY A 219 31.18 9.88 6.12
CA GLY A 219 32.25 8.88 6.09
C GLY A 219 32.18 7.90 4.92
N GLY A 220 31.33 8.16 3.95
CA GLY A 220 31.22 7.37 2.73
C GLY A 220 32.49 7.41 1.87
N LYS A 221 32.74 6.33 1.14
CA LYS A 221 33.85 6.20 0.18
C LYS A 221 33.29 6.07 -1.24
N PRO A 222 34.08 6.45 -2.29
CA PRO A 222 33.66 6.22 -3.66
C PRO A 222 33.27 4.75 -3.88
N ALA A 223 32.10 4.51 -4.47
CA ALA A 223 31.60 3.16 -4.73
C ALA A 223 32.12 2.56 -6.04
N ASN A 224 32.71 3.39 -6.93
CA ASN A 224 33.03 3.07 -8.32
C ASN A 224 31.78 2.64 -9.13
N LEU A 225 30.63 3.14 -8.73
CA LEU A 225 29.34 2.96 -9.36
C LEU A 225 28.72 4.32 -9.67
N THR A 226 27.85 4.37 -10.66
CA THR A 226 27.06 5.57 -10.99
C THR A 226 25.57 5.26 -10.88
N GLY A 227 24.78 6.23 -10.43
CA GLY A 227 23.33 6.16 -10.45
C GLY A 227 22.77 6.23 -11.91
N THR A 228 21.47 6.11 -12.04
CA THR A 228 20.76 6.24 -13.34
C THR A 228 20.88 7.65 -13.94
N ASP A 229 21.20 8.64 -13.15
CA ASP A 229 21.50 10.04 -13.52
C ASP A 229 22.98 10.23 -13.94
N LYS A 230 23.75 9.14 -13.99
CA LYS A 230 25.19 9.13 -14.30
C LYS A 230 26.07 9.87 -13.29
N LYS A 231 25.54 10.19 -12.10
CA LYS A 231 26.33 10.78 -11.02
C LYS A 231 27.02 9.68 -10.18
N PRO A 232 28.22 9.92 -9.65
CA PRO A 232 28.95 8.94 -8.86
C PRO A 232 28.25 8.66 -7.52
N LEU A 233 28.23 7.39 -7.13
CA LEU A 233 27.72 6.95 -5.83
C LEU A 233 28.84 6.77 -4.82
N GLU A 234 28.50 6.97 -3.56
CA GLU A 234 29.29 6.63 -2.39
C GLU A 234 28.79 5.32 -1.77
N LYS A 235 29.63 4.65 -1.00
CA LYS A 235 29.29 3.49 -0.18
C LYS A 235 29.73 3.65 1.25
N LEU A 236 28.94 3.06 2.16
CA LEU A 236 29.20 3.06 3.60
C LEU A 236 28.80 1.71 4.17
N ASP A 237 29.75 0.98 4.76
CA ASP A 237 29.43 -0.26 5.48
C ASP A 237 28.98 0.05 6.91
N ILE A 238 27.86 -0.54 7.31
CA ILE A 238 27.27 -0.36 8.62
C ILE A 238 26.74 -1.68 9.17
N GLU A 239 26.74 -1.83 10.50
CA GLU A 239 26.05 -2.91 11.18
C GLU A 239 24.64 -2.45 11.60
N ILE A 240 23.61 -3.19 11.19
CA ILE A 240 22.22 -2.94 11.57
C ILE A 240 21.70 -4.12 12.38
N ALA A 241 21.18 -3.82 13.58
CA ALA A 241 20.41 -4.77 14.37
C ALA A 241 18.98 -4.85 13.82
N LEU A 242 18.61 -5.99 13.27
CA LEU A 242 17.26 -6.24 12.79
C LEU A 242 16.36 -6.69 13.96
N PRO A 243 15.12 -6.19 14.07
CA PRO A 243 14.17 -6.69 15.06
C PRO A 243 13.80 -8.15 14.75
N LYS A 244 13.23 -8.85 15.71
CA LYS A 244 12.55 -10.10 15.43
C LYS A 244 11.33 -9.86 14.54
N ALA A 245 10.89 -10.88 13.81
CA ALA A 245 9.79 -10.74 12.87
C ALA A 245 8.49 -10.29 13.55
N GLU A 246 8.23 -10.78 14.75
CA GLU A 246 7.05 -10.42 15.57
C GLU A 246 7.09 -8.99 16.12
N ASP A 247 8.30 -8.42 16.27
CA ASP A 247 8.51 -7.06 16.80
C ASP A 247 8.59 -6.00 15.68
N ALA A 248 8.59 -6.43 14.43
CA ALA A 248 8.68 -5.51 13.30
C ALA A 248 7.40 -4.69 13.13
N ALA A 249 7.55 -3.38 12.97
CA ALA A 249 6.44 -2.50 12.64
C ALA A 249 5.78 -2.94 11.32
N ARG A 250 4.44 -2.84 11.26
CA ARG A 250 3.71 -3.15 10.03
C ARG A 250 4.14 -2.23 8.90
N LYS A 251 4.19 -2.79 7.71
CA LYS A 251 4.43 -1.99 6.50
C LYS A 251 3.27 -1.04 6.24
N SER A 252 3.60 0.21 6.07
CA SER A 252 2.71 1.26 5.62
C SER A 252 3.44 2.14 4.60
N PHE A 253 2.69 2.97 3.87
CA PHE A 253 3.25 3.89 2.86
C PHE A 253 4.02 3.20 1.72
N THR A 254 3.74 1.94 1.49
CA THR A 254 4.30 1.14 0.39
C THR A 254 3.21 0.74 -0.61
N ARG A 255 3.65 0.33 -1.79
CA ARG A 255 2.72 -0.21 -2.80
C ARG A 255 2.05 -1.49 -2.31
N PRO A 256 0.80 -1.78 -2.71
CA PRO A 256 0.07 -2.97 -2.26
C PRO A 256 0.80 -4.28 -2.51
N VAL A 257 1.54 -4.38 -3.61
CA VAL A 257 2.33 -5.57 -3.96
C VAL A 257 3.32 -6.00 -2.87
N SER A 258 3.77 -5.07 -2.03
CA SER A 258 4.69 -5.36 -0.93
C SER A 258 4.03 -5.95 0.32
N ALA A 259 2.69 -6.12 0.34
CA ALA A 259 1.97 -6.66 1.51
C ALA A 259 2.40 -8.08 1.90
N VAL A 260 3.02 -8.82 0.99
CA VAL A 260 3.47 -10.19 1.20
C VAL A 260 4.88 -10.31 1.77
N ASP A 261 5.64 -9.21 1.83
CA ASP A 261 7.03 -9.23 2.27
C ASP A 261 7.15 -8.72 3.70
N ASP A 262 7.95 -9.37 4.52
CA ASP A 262 8.29 -8.92 5.85
C ASP A 262 9.65 -8.21 5.84
N GLY A 263 9.81 -7.17 6.66
CA GLY A 263 11.04 -6.39 6.72
C GLY A 263 10.84 -5.05 7.42
N ILE A 264 11.88 -4.21 7.38
CA ILE A 264 11.88 -2.89 8.00
C ILE A 264 12.32 -1.80 7.01
N PHE A 265 12.01 -0.56 7.32
CA PHE A 265 12.61 0.60 6.67
C PHE A 265 13.74 1.15 7.53
N TYR A 266 14.88 1.39 6.90
CA TYR A 266 16.05 1.97 7.53
C TYR A 266 16.36 3.36 6.94
N SER A 267 16.65 4.35 7.78
CA SER A 267 17.13 5.67 7.39
C SER A 267 18.45 5.98 8.10
N LEU A 268 19.43 6.49 7.37
CA LEU A 268 20.71 6.92 7.91
C LEU A 268 20.58 8.29 8.56
N LYS A 269 20.92 8.39 9.84
CA LYS A 269 20.96 9.67 10.58
C LYS A 269 22.28 10.36 10.39
N SER A 270 22.26 11.68 10.19
CA SER A 270 23.45 12.52 10.13
C SER A 270 23.24 13.89 10.81
N ALA A 271 24.30 14.68 10.94
CA ALA A 271 24.21 16.05 11.44
C ALA A 271 23.37 16.94 10.50
N ASP A 272 23.37 16.65 9.20
CA ASP A 272 22.60 17.37 8.17
C ASP A 272 21.19 16.80 7.97
N GLY A 273 20.69 15.99 8.92
CA GLY A 273 19.38 15.36 8.93
C GLY A 273 19.40 13.92 8.44
N SER A 274 18.24 13.26 8.52
CA SER A 274 18.05 11.87 8.11
C SER A 274 17.93 11.72 6.60
N SER A 275 18.36 10.56 6.08
CA SER A 275 18.14 10.15 4.69
C SER A 275 16.68 9.75 4.44
N ASN A 276 16.31 9.57 3.15
CA ASN A 276 15.16 8.78 2.78
C ASN A 276 15.30 7.33 3.30
N PRO A 277 14.16 6.64 3.56
CA PRO A 277 14.19 5.24 3.99
C PRO A 277 14.50 4.29 2.82
N VAL A 278 15.22 3.19 3.13
CA VAL A 278 15.40 2.03 2.25
C VAL A 278 14.83 0.79 2.91
N PHE A 279 14.23 -0.11 2.12
CA PHE A 279 13.66 -1.34 2.63
C PHE A 279 14.70 -2.42 2.81
N ILE A 280 14.68 -3.12 3.96
CA ILE A 280 15.47 -4.31 4.27
C ILE A 280 14.49 -5.45 4.51
N GLY A 281 14.48 -6.45 3.63
CA GLY A 281 13.63 -7.63 3.77
C GLY A 281 14.13 -8.59 4.86
N PHE A 282 13.24 -9.41 5.41
CA PHE A 282 13.62 -10.53 6.29
C PHE A 282 13.90 -11.77 5.47
N SER A 283 15.09 -12.36 5.68
CA SER A 283 15.40 -13.67 5.12
C SER A 283 14.80 -14.79 5.98
N THR A 284 14.32 -15.83 5.33
CA THR A 284 13.74 -17.03 5.98
C THR A 284 14.68 -18.21 6.04
N ALA A 285 15.82 -18.10 5.35
CA ALA A 285 16.90 -19.08 5.33
C ALA A 285 18.26 -18.36 5.36
N SER A 286 19.34 -19.14 5.40
CA SER A 286 20.70 -18.60 5.33
C SER A 286 20.90 -17.77 4.06
N LEU A 287 21.27 -16.50 4.22
CA LEU A 287 21.49 -15.55 3.13
C LEU A 287 22.98 -15.50 2.78
N SER A 288 23.30 -15.82 1.54
CA SER A 288 24.60 -15.60 0.91
C SER A 288 24.56 -14.45 -0.09
N ARG A 289 25.72 -14.03 -0.56
CA ARG A 289 25.83 -13.05 -1.65
C ARG A 289 26.20 -13.79 -2.95
N GLU A 290 25.81 -13.24 -4.07
CA GLU A 290 26.33 -13.68 -5.37
C GLU A 290 27.87 -13.53 -5.42
N VAL A 291 28.50 -14.38 -6.22
CA VAL A 291 29.93 -14.37 -6.46
C VAL A 291 30.16 -14.40 -7.98
N GLU A 292 30.67 -13.31 -8.48
CA GLU A 292 30.98 -13.13 -9.89
C GLU A 292 32.38 -13.69 -10.28
N PRO A 293 32.58 -14.17 -11.52
CA PRO A 293 31.59 -14.28 -12.58
C PRO A 293 30.72 -15.53 -12.45
N ASN A 294 29.41 -15.39 -12.62
CA ASN A 294 28.44 -16.49 -12.58
C ASN A 294 27.46 -16.50 -13.78
N ASN A 295 27.76 -15.76 -14.84
CA ASN A 295 26.87 -15.47 -15.98
C ASN A 295 26.63 -16.64 -16.94
N LYS A 296 27.25 -17.78 -16.74
CA LYS A 296 27.17 -18.96 -17.63
C LYS A 296 26.96 -20.25 -16.82
N ALA A 297 26.31 -21.22 -17.43
CA ALA A 297 26.07 -22.53 -16.82
C ALA A 297 27.33 -23.19 -16.23
N GLY A 298 28.48 -23.05 -16.90
CA GLY A 298 29.78 -23.59 -16.41
C GLY A 298 30.42 -22.76 -15.27
N GLN A 299 29.90 -21.58 -14.99
CA GLN A 299 30.34 -20.66 -13.92
C GLN A 299 29.32 -20.57 -12.78
N ALA A 300 28.25 -21.39 -12.84
CA ALA A 300 27.18 -21.35 -11.85
C ALA A 300 27.70 -21.44 -10.42
N GLN A 301 27.32 -20.50 -9.57
CA GLN A 301 27.66 -20.52 -8.16
C GLN A 301 26.96 -21.71 -7.48
N LYS A 302 27.73 -22.60 -6.84
CA LYS A 302 27.17 -23.72 -6.07
C LYS A 302 26.56 -23.20 -4.77
N ILE A 303 25.33 -23.59 -4.50
CA ILE A 303 24.57 -23.22 -3.30
C ILE A 303 23.99 -24.47 -2.64
N SER A 304 23.84 -24.43 -1.32
CA SER A 304 23.20 -25.48 -0.53
C SER A 304 21.78 -25.08 -0.16
N VAL A 305 20.80 -25.89 -0.55
CA VAL A 305 19.37 -25.59 -0.32
C VAL A 305 18.85 -26.30 0.95
N PRO A 306 17.95 -25.67 1.74
CA PRO A 306 17.32 -24.37 1.50
C PRO A 306 18.28 -23.19 1.78
N CYS A 307 18.23 -22.15 0.95
CA CYS A 307 19.05 -20.95 1.09
C CYS A 307 18.41 -19.73 0.44
N GLU A 308 19.00 -18.58 0.69
CA GLU A 308 18.71 -17.35 -0.04
C GLU A 308 20.01 -16.75 -0.60
N VAL A 309 19.94 -16.14 -1.78
CA VAL A 309 21.08 -15.44 -2.40
C VAL A 309 20.68 -14.01 -2.72
N ALA A 310 21.48 -13.06 -2.24
CA ALA A 310 21.35 -11.64 -2.60
C ALA A 310 22.22 -11.35 -3.82
N GLY A 311 21.62 -10.77 -4.85
CA GLY A 311 22.30 -10.40 -6.08
C GLY A 311 21.82 -9.07 -6.67
N GLN A 312 22.42 -8.69 -7.80
CA GLN A 312 22.12 -7.47 -8.53
C GLN A 312 22.03 -7.77 -10.02
N PHE A 313 21.00 -7.27 -10.71
CA PHE A 313 20.94 -7.27 -12.17
C PHE A 313 21.84 -6.16 -12.75
N PHE A 314 23.13 -6.29 -12.55
CA PHE A 314 24.12 -5.29 -12.93
C PHE A 314 25.50 -5.93 -13.17
N PRO A 315 26.17 -5.62 -14.32
CA PRO A 315 25.87 -4.58 -15.31
C PRO A 315 24.68 -4.91 -16.25
N ALA A 316 24.50 -4.14 -17.34
CA ALA A 316 23.47 -4.44 -18.33
C ALA A 316 23.65 -5.86 -18.92
N ALA A 317 22.53 -6.55 -19.20
CA ALA A 317 22.45 -7.91 -19.72
C ALA A 317 23.02 -8.99 -18.77
N ASP A 318 23.01 -8.72 -17.48
CA ASP A 318 23.45 -9.64 -16.44
C ASP A 318 22.55 -10.86 -16.30
N VAL A 319 23.15 -12.03 -16.03
CA VAL A 319 22.47 -13.31 -15.86
C VAL A 319 23.18 -14.10 -14.78
N ASP A 320 22.54 -14.27 -13.63
CA ASP A 320 23.12 -14.98 -12.50
C ASP A 320 22.74 -16.46 -12.51
N CYS A 321 23.72 -17.33 -12.57
CA CYS A 321 23.54 -18.78 -12.58
C CYS A 321 23.91 -19.39 -11.23
N TYR A 322 23.00 -20.22 -10.69
CA TYR A 322 23.18 -20.97 -9.46
C TYR A 322 22.99 -22.47 -9.70
N ALA A 323 23.73 -23.30 -8.99
CA ALA A 323 23.60 -24.75 -9.05
C ALA A 323 23.38 -25.33 -7.66
N PHE A 324 22.41 -26.23 -7.53
CA PHE A 324 22.10 -26.93 -6.28
C PHE A 324 21.78 -28.41 -6.53
N ASP A 325 22.08 -29.24 -5.56
CA ASP A 325 21.75 -30.67 -5.63
C ASP A 325 20.37 -30.92 -4.98
N ALA A 326 19.58 -31.77 -5.61
CA ALA A 326 18.30 -32.23 -5.08
C ALA A 326 18.09 -33.71 -5.33
N LYS A 327 17.35 -34.36 -4.45
CA LYS A 327 16.94 -35.77 -4.56
C LYS A 327 15.57 -35.87 -5.19
N LYS A 328 15.32 -36.97 -5.88
CA LYS A 328 13.99 -37.29 -6.42
C LYS A 328 12.89 -37.10 -5.37
N GLY A 329 11.90 -36.28 -5.71
CA GLY A 329 10.79 -35.95 -4.84
C GLY A 329 10.99 -34.73 -3.94
N ASP A 330 12.19 -34.16 -3.85
CA ASP A 330 12.39 -32.91 -3.13
C ASP A 330 11.53 -31.80 -3.72
N VAL A 331 10.88 -31.04 -2.83
CA VAL A 331 10.02 -29.91 -3.19
C VAL A 331 10.59 -28.62 -2.59
N PHE A 332 10.80 -27.64 -3.46
CA PHE A 332 11.23 -26.29 -3.08
C PHE A 332 10.37 -25.24 -3.78
N TRP A 333 10.21 -24.09 -3.15
CA TRP A 333 9.77 -22.86 -3.80
C TRP A 333 11.00 -22.03 -4.20
N LEU A 334 11.09 -21.73 -5.50
CA LEU A 334 12.08 -20.83 -6.08
C LEU A 334 11.37 -19.49 -6.29
N GLU A 335 11.77 -18.47 -5.57
CA GLU A 335 11.08 -17.19 -5.54
C GLU A 335 12.07 -16.04 -5.58
N VAL A 336 11.83 -15.06 -6.47
CA VAL A 336 12.62 -13.83 -6.54
C VAL A 336 11.89 -12.72 -5.82
N TYR A 337 12.62 -11.91 -5.09
CA TYR A 337 12.14 -10.69 -4.42
C TYR A 337 12.92 -9.50 -4.99
N SER A 338 12.29 -8.71 -5.82
CA SER A 338 12.89 -7.52 -6.43
C SER A 338 11.84 -6.45 -6.71
N HIS A 339 10.90 -6.68 -7.65
CA HIS A 339 9.84 -5.72 -7.99
C HIS A 339 8.99 -5.35 -6.77
N ARG A 340 8.58 -6.34 -5.97
CA ARG A 340 7.74 -6.11 -4.77
C ARG A 340 8.46 -5.36 -3.65
N THR A 341 9.80 -5.33 -3.66
CA THR A 341 10.61 -4.55 -2.72
C THR A 341 10.83 -3.10 -3.16
N GLY A 342 10.23 -2.68 -4.27
CA GLY A 342 10.28 -1.32 -4.79
C GLY A 342 11.25 -1.10 -5.96
N ARG A 343 11.88 -2.16 -6.47
CA ARG A 343 12.78 -2.05 -7.65
C ARG A 343 11.96 -2.00 -8.94
N THR A 344 12.49 -1.30 -9.95
CA THR A 344 11.89 -1.24 -11.29
C THR A 344 12.41 -2.37 -12.16
N THR A 345 12.19 -3.61 -11.72
CA THR A 345 12.68 -4.84 -12.37
C THR A 345 11.51 -5.71 -12.84
N SER A 346 11.78 -6.59 -13.77
CA SER A 346 10.90 -7.67 -14.21
C SER A 346 11.71 -8.96 -14.27
N PRO A 347 11.99 -9.56 -13.10
CA PRO A 347 12.83 -10.76 -13.06
C PRO A 347 12.15 -11.95 -13.74
N PHE A 348 12.94 -12.87 -14.26
CA PHE A 348 12.48 -14.18 -14.65
C PHE A 348 13.50 -15.26 -14.30
N LEU A 349 13.06 -16.51 -14.21
CA LEU A 349 13.86 -17.66 -13.88
C LEU A 349 13.92 -18.64 -15.05
N LEU A 350 15.10 -19.20 -15.27
CA LEU A 350 15.28 -20.43 -16.06
C LEU A 350 15.68 -21.54 -15.13
N VAL A 351 14.88 -22.60 -15.05
CA VAL A 351 15.14 -23.77 -14.21
C VAL A 351 15.43 -24.97 -15.09
N GLN A 352 16.58 -25.61 -14.93
CA GLN A 352 17.06 -26.68 -15.77
C GLN A 352 17.79 -27.74 -14.98
N ARG A 353 17.61 -29.00 -15.34
CA ARG A 353 18.56 -30.08 -15.03
C ARG A 353 19.49 -30.25 -16.22
N GLU A 354 20.74 -30.64 -15.98
CA GLU A 354 21.69 -30.90 -17.06
C GLU A 354 21.15 -31.94 -18.06
N GLY A 355 21.16 -31.61 -19.34
CA GLY A 355 20.64 -32.47 -20.41
C GLY A 355 19.10 -32.54 -20.54
N THR A 356 18.35 -31.69 -19.86
CA THR A 356 16.88 -31.63 -19.93
C THR A 356 16.36 -30.29 -20.45
N ASP A 357 15.04 -30.24 -20.70
CA ASP A 357 14.37 -29.00 -21.12
C ASP A 357 14.43 -27.91 -20.04
N ILE A 358 14.51 -26.67 -20.49
CA ILE A 358 14.48 -25.48 -19.65
C ILE A 358 13.03 -25.14 -19.32
N LYS A 359 12.75 -24.91 -18.04
CA LYS A 359 11.49 -24.32 -17.57
C LYS A 359 11.66 -22.82 -17.39
N GLU A 360 10.95 -22.03 -18.18
CA GLU A 360 10.85 -20.59 -18.03
C GLU A 360 9.77 -20.23 -17.02
N VAL A 361 10.07 -19.30 -16.12
CA VAL A 361 9.13 -18.82 -15.10
C VAL A 361 9.17 -17.30 -15.03
N TYR A 362 8.02 -16.69 -15.23
CA TYR A 362 7.79 -15.25 -15.19
C TYR A 362 6.97 -14.88 -13.94
N GLY A 363 6.79 -13.60 -13.70
CA GLY A 363 5.85 -13.12 -12.69
C GLY A 363 4.42 -13.62 -12.97
N SER A 364 3.61 -13.67 -11.93
CA SER A 364 2.21 -14.11 -12.05
C SER A 364 1.36 -13.04 -12.71
N ASP A 365 0.39 -13.45 -13.54
CA ASP A 365 -0.66 -12.56 -14.06
C ASP A 365 -1.83 -12.40 -13.07
N ALA A 366 -1.82 -13.13 -11.96
CA ALA A 366 -2.87 -13.07 -10.95
C ALA A 366 -2.74 -11.82 -10.11
N ASP A 367 -3.77 -10.99 -10.09
CA ASP A 367 -3.89 -9.79 -9.27
C ASP A 367 -5.12 -9.88 -8.34
N PRO A 368 -4.97 -10.43 -7.12
CA PRO A 368 -6.06 -10.51 -6.15
C PRO A 368 -6.71 -9.15 -5.83
N GLY A 369 -5.96 -8.08 -5.86
CA GLY A 369 -6.45 -6.73 -5.60
C GLY A 369 -7.16 -6.08 -6.79
N GLY A 370 -6.86 -6.56 -8.00
CA GLY A 370 -7.43 -6.06 -9.25
C GLY A 370 -7.01 -4.62 -9.59
N LYS A 371 -7.59 -4.08 -10.66
CA LYS A 371 -7.21 -2.79 -11.24
C LYS A 371 -7.24 -1.60 -10.28
N ARG A 372 -8.01 -1.66 -9.19
CA ARG A 372 -8.14 -0.56 -8.21
C ARG A 372 -7.13 -0.61 -7.07
N PHE A 373 -6.58 -1.79 -6.82
CA PHE A 373 -5.61 -1.99 -5.72
C PHE A 373 -4.59 -3.04 -6.14
N ILE A 374 -3.68 -2.64 -7.04
CA ILE A 374 -2.79 -3.53 -7.77
C ILE A 374 -1.83 -4.27 -6.83
N THR A 375 -2.06 -5.56 -6.63
CA THR A 375 -1.20 -6.46 -5.87
C THR A 375 -0.31 -7.33 -6.77
N LEU A 376 -0.40 -7.15 -8.08
CA LEU A 376 0.38 -7.85 -9.09
C LEU A 376 1.88 -7.62 -8.89
N SER A 377 2.66 -8.71 -8.93
CA SER A 377 4.12 -8.67 -8.88
C SER A 377 4.74 -9.23 -10.16
N ASN A 378 5.79 -8.55 -10.66
CA ASN A 378 6.63 -9.11 -11.72
C ASN A 378 7.62 -10.17 -11.21
N ASP A 379 7.69 -10.38 -9.89
CA ASP A 379 8.62 -11.33 -9.30
C ASP A 379 8.12 -12.76 -9.51
N PRO A 380 8.91 -13.67 -10.12
CA PRO A 380 8.52 -15.05 -10.34
C PRO A 380 8.53 -15.85 -9.03
N ALA A 381 7.58 -16.78 -8.92
CA ALA A 381 7.52 -17.80 -7.89
C ALA A 381 7.18 -19.15 -8.52
N TYR A 382 7.97 -20.16 -8.26
CA TYR A 382 7.85 -21.49 -8.88
C TYR A 382 7.96 -22.61 -7.86
N ARG A 383 6.94 -23.47 -7.84
CA ARG A 383 6.98 -24.73 -7.10
C ARG A 383 7.77 -25.76 -7.91
N PHE A 384 9.03 -25.92 -7.53
CA PHE A 384 9.94 -26.91 -8.11
C PHE A 384 9.77 -28.26 -7.40
N GLN A 385 9.72 -29.34 -8.19
CA GLN A 385 9.82 -30.70 -7.68
C GLN A 385 10.87 -31.46 -8.47
N ALA A 386 11.88 -31.97 -7.79
CA ALA A 386 12.93 -32.75 -8.41
C ALA A 386 12.37 -34.08 -8.94
N LYS A 387 12.49 -34.31 -10.25
CA LYS A 387 12.06 -35.55 -10.91
C LYS A 387 13.00 -36.71 -10.67
N ASP A 388 14.29 -36.41 -10.50
CA ASP A 388 15.38 -37.36 -10.29
C ASP A 388 16.44 -36.78 -9.36
N ASP A 389 17.36 -37.63 -8.86
CA ASP A 389 18.54 -37.16 -8.18
C ASP A 389 19.49 -36.43 -9.14
N GLY A 390 20.11 -35.38 -8.68
CA GLY A 390 21.15 -34.68 -9.45
C GLY A 390 21.24 -33.19 -9.20
N THR A 391 22.12 -32.56 -9.98
CA THR A 391 22.36 -31.13 -9.92
C THR A 391 21.38 -30.40 -10.83
N TYR A 392 20.71 -29.41 -10.27
CA TYR A 392 19.80 -28.50 -10.97
C TYR A 392 20.43 -27.11 -11.02
N ARG A 393 20.11 -26.39 -12.07
CA ARG A 393 20.53 -24.99 -12.27
C ARG A 393 19.33 -24.09 -12.28
N VAL A 394 19.47 -22.92 -11.68
CA VAL A 394 18.54 -21.80 -11.80
C VAL A 394 19.31 -20.58 -12.25
N SER A 395 18.83 -19.92 -13.30
CA SER A 395 19.38 -18.65 -13.75
C SER A 395 18.34 -17.56 -13.52
N VAL A 396 18.79 -16.43 -13.04
CA VAL A 396 17.97 -15.25 -12.73
C VAL A 396 18.43 -14.10 -13.61
N SER A 397 17.52 -13.38 -14.23
CA SER A 397 17.84 -12.17 -15.00
C SER A 397 16.64 -11.21 -15.04
N ASP A 398 16.87 -9.96 -15.43
CA ASP A 398 15.80 -8.98 -15.69
C ASP A 398 15.44 -8.99 -17.17
N LEU A 399 14.17 -9.17 -17.53
CA LEU A 399 13.65 -9.14 -18.90
C LEU A 399 14.07 -7.89 -19.69
N PHE A 400 14.27 -6.77 -19.01
CA PHE A 400 14.70 -5.51 -19.59
C PHE A 400 16.15 -5.17 -19.26
N GLY A 401 16.91 -6.12 -18.72
CA GLY A 401 18.29 -5.95 -18.27
C GLY A 401 19.25 -5.50 -19.38
N ALA A 402 19.01 -5.91 -20.64
CA ALA A 402 19.84 -5.47 -21.77
C ALA A 402 19.83 -3.96 -22.01
N THR A 403 18.77 -3.27 -21.62
CA THR A 403 18.59 -1.81 -21.78
C THR A 403 18.70 -1.03 -20.49
N ARG A 404 18.81 -1.73 -19.35
CA ARG A 404 18.87 -1.13 -18.00
C ARG A 404 20.21 -1.49 -17.37
N SER A 405 20.97 -0.48 -16.98
CA SER A 405 22.20 -0.64 -16.20
C SER A 405 22.04 0.19 -14.93
N ASN A 406 21.39 -0.40 -13.92
CA ASN A 406 21.14 0.30 -12.66
C ASN A 406 21.64 -0.55 -11.48
N PRO A 407 22.69 -0.12 -10.76
CA PRO A 407 23.21 -0.87 -9.62
C PRO A 407 22.22 -1.04 -8.47
N ALA A 408 21.13 -0.23 -8.44
CA ALA A 408 20.06 -0.39 -7.48
C ALA A 408 19.06 -1.52 -7.82
N SER A 409 19.24 -2.22 -8.96
CA SER A 409 18.41 -3.38 -9.35
C SER A 409 18.82 -4.62 -8.58
N THR A 410 18.68 -4.57 -7.26
CA THR A 410 18.98 -5.67 -6.35
C THR A 410 17.86 -6.70 -6.34
N TYR A 411 18.22 -7.96 -6.13
CA TYR A 411 17.26 -9.03 -5.91
C TYR A 411 17.69 -9.95 -4.77
N ARG A 412 16.75 -10.78 -4.32
CA ARG A 412 16.97 -11.92 -3.45
C ARG A 412 16.29 -13.14 -4.07
N LEU A 413 17.07 -14.16 -4.41
CA LEU A 413 16.56 -15.48 -4.81
C LEU A 413 16.42 -16.32 -3.56
N ALA A 414 15.22 -16.80 -3.25
CA ALA A 414 14.95 -17.75 -2.19
C ALA A 414 14.67 -19.14 -2.79
N ILE A 415 15.41 -20.14 -2.34
CA ILE A 415 15.14 -21.55 -2.61
C ILE A 415 14.82 -22.19 -1.26
N ARG A 416 13.54 -22.33 -0.97
CA ARG A 416 13.04 -22.67 0.37
C ARG A 416 12.04 -23.82 0.34
N ARG A 417 11.89 -24.47 1.47
CA ARG A 417 10.85 -25.50 1.63
C ARG A 417 9.46 -24.88 1.50
N GLU A 418 8.51 -25.69 1.07
CA GLU A 418 7.10 -25.31 0.97
C GLU A 418 6.53 -25.02 2.37
N THR A 419 5.96 -23.83 2.53
CA THR A 419 5.34 -23.38 3.79
C THR A 419 4.02 -22.69 3.44
N PRO A 420 2.92 -23.47 3.32
CA PRO A 420 1.60 -22.95 3.03
C PRO A 420 1.21 -21.84 4.01
N ASP A 421 0.75 -20.71 3.50
CA ASP A 421 0.41 -19.53 4.28
C ASP A 421 -0.56 -18.61 3.49
N PHE A 422 -1.01 -17.54 4.11
CA PHE A 422 -1.76 -16.47 3.47
C PHE A 422 -1.43 -15.10 4.06
N ARG A 423 -1.60 -14.06 3.26
CA ARG A 423 -1.56 -12.67 3.71
C ARG A 423 -2.89 -12.00 3.37
N LEU A 424 -3.24 -10.99 4.17
CA LEU A 424 -4.50 -10.29 4.02
C LEU A 424 -4.27 -8.78 3.88
N VAL A 425 -5.11 -8.14 3.07
CA VAL A 425 -5.19 -6.68 2.99
C VAL A 425 -6.65 -6.27 3.09
N ALA A 426 -6.97 -5.39 4.05
CA ALA A 426 -8.29 -4.84 4.23
C ALA A 426 -8.40 -3.46 3.59
N ILE A 427 -9.32 -3.28 2.65
CA ILE A 427 -9.51 -2.02 1.93
C ILE A 427 -10.96 -1.56 1.98
N VAL A 428 -11.14 -0.24 1.89
CA VAL A 428 -12.45 0.39 1.68
C VAL A 428 -12.58 0.73 0.21
N GLU A 429 -13.43 0.01 -0.50
CA GLU A 429 -13.69 0.34 -1.89
C GLU A 429 -14.61 1.55 -2.00
N PRO A 430 -14.31 2.52 -2.88
CA PRO A 430 -15.27 3.54 -3.21
C PRO A 430 -16.49 2.89 -3.88
N PRO A 431 -17.71 3.39 -3.64
CA PRO A 431 -18.89 2.83 -4.27
C PRO A 431 -18.77 2.89 -5.79
N PRO A 432 -19.23 1.85 -6.51
CA PRO A 432 -19.18 1.84 -7.96
C PRO A 432 -20.01 3.01 -8.51
N LYS A 433 -19.45 3.75 -9.46
CA LYS A 433 -20.18 4.71 -10.28
C LYS A 433 -20.49 4.08 -11.63
N LYS A 434 -21.55 4.54 -12.29
CA LYS A 434 -21.96 4.02 -13.60
C LYS A 434 -20.82 3.98 -14.62
N ASP A 435 -19.92 4.99 -14.57
CA ASP A 435 -18.79 5.11 -15.47
C ASP A 435 -17.44 4.84 -14.78
N ASP A 436 -17.44 4.41 -13.53
CA ASP A 436 -16.27 4.18 -12.67
C ASP A 436 -15.24 5.33 -12.61
N ARG A 437 -15.54 6.41 -13.30
CA ARG A 437 -14.70 7.60 -13.41
C ARG A 437 -14.83 8.46 -12.18
N GLY A 438 -13.73 8.71 -11.51
CA GLY A 438 -13.67 9.66 -10.41
C GLY A 438 -14.41 9.24 -9.15
N ALA A 439 -14.52 7.93 -8.86
CA ALA A 439 -14.94 7.48 -7.54
C ALA A 439 -13.95 8.02 -6.49
N SER A 440 -14.46 8.78 -5.51
CA SER A 440 -13.61 9.38 -4.49
C SER A 440 -13.26 8.35 -3.41
N PRO A 441 -12.00 8.25 -2.99
CA PRO A 441 -11.61 7.45 -1.83
C PRO A 441 -12.41 7.90 -0.60
N ARG A 442 -12.77 6.93 0.27
CA ARG A 442 -13.58 7.17 1.47
C ARG A 442 -12.91 6.59 2.71
N GLY A 443 -13.31 7.09 3.88
CA GLY A 443 -13.17 6.41 5.15
C GLY A 443 -14.35 5.47 5.41
N VAL A 444 -14.24 4.61 6.41
CA VAL A 444 -15.34 3.77 6.88
C VAL A 444 -16.13 4.54 7.92
N THR A 445 -17.35 4.90 7.58
CA THR A 445 -18.27 5.57 8.52
C THR A 445 -19.58 4.82 8.54
N LEU A 446 -20.06 4.49 9.76
CA LEU A 446 -21.35 3.85 9.99
C LEU A 446 -22.32 4.86 10.63
N ARG A 447 -23.50 4.96 10.03
CA ARG A 447 -24.65 5.66 10.64
C ARG A 447 -25.36 4.73 11.62
N GLY A 448 -26.30 5.26 12.38
CA GLY A 448 -27.12 4.44 13.25
C GLY A 448 -27.91 3.38 12.48
N GLY A 449 -27.74 2.11 12.84
CA GLY A 449 -28.36 0.96 12.17
C GLY A 449 -27.76 0.58 10.83
N GLU A 450 -26.66 1.21 10.40
CA GLU A 450 -26.02 0.94 9.11
C GLU A 450 -25.14 -0.31 9.17
N THR A 451 -25.15 -1.05 8.07
CA THR A 451 -24.15 -2.08 7.77
C THR A 451 -23.29 -1.60 6.61
N THR A 452 -21.98 -1.68 6.78
CA THR A 452 -20.98 -1.38 5.74
C THR A 452 -20.05 -2.56 5.53
N ALA A 453 -19.43 -2.58 4.35
CA ALA A 453 -18.52 -3.65 3.95
C ALA A 453 -17.08 -3.16 3.90
N VAL A 454 -16.17 -3.99 4.40
CA VAL A 454 -14.73 -3.89 4.21
C VAL A 454 -14.31 -5.06 3.34
N LYS A 455 -13.71 -4.78 2.18
CA LYS A 455 -13.17 -5.82 1.32
C LYS A 455 -11.86 -6.34 1.92
N VAL A 456 -11.71 -7.65 1.97
CA VAL A 456 -10.50 -8.32 2.44
C VAL A 456 -9.93 -9.14 1.29
N ILE A 457 -8.74 -8.73 0.82
CA ILE A 457 -7.99 -9.42 -0.22
C ILE A 457 -7.15 -10.49 0.45
N ALA A 458 -7.19 -11.72 -0.07
CA ALA A 458 -6.37 -12.84 0.38
C ALA A 458 -5.30 -13.17 -0.67
N ILE A 459 -4.04 -13.04 -0.28
CA ILE A 459 -2.90 -13.44 -1.09
C ILE A 459 -2.42 -14.79 -0.55
N ARG A 460 -2.74 -15.85 -1.27
CA ARG A 460 -2.44 -17.23 -0.91
C ARG A 460 -1.00 -17.57 -1.28
N LYS A 461 -0.30 -18.30 -0.42
CA LYS A 461 1.12 -18.65 -0.59
C LYS A 461 1.30 -20.16 -0.56
N ASP A 462 2.28 -20.65 -1.32
CA ASP A 462 2.77 -22.03 -1.30
C ASP A 462 1.65 -23.07 -1.41
N GLY A 463 0.70 -22.84 -2.32
CA GLY A 463 -0.39 -23.78 -2.57
C GLY A 463 -1.49 -23.81 -1.49
N PHE A 464 -1.45 -22.94 -0.47
CA PHE A 464 -2.58 -22.84 0.45
C PHE A 464 -3.84 -22.39 -0.30
N ASN A 465 -4.90 -23.18 -0.21
CA ASN A 465 -6.16 -22.93 -0.90
C ASN A 465 -7.39 -22.99 0.02
N GLY A 466 -7.23 -23.30 1.30
CA GLY A 466 -8.31 -23.52 2.26
C GLY A 466 -9.16 -22.28 2.56
N VAL A 467 -10.25 -22.50 3.27
CA VAL A 467 -11.16 -21.45 3.75
C VAL A 467 -10.43 -20.56 4.77
N ILE A 468 -10.69 -19.24 4.72
CA ILE A 468 -10.18 -18.25 5.69
C ILE A 468 -11.38 -17.63 6.40
N GLU A 469 -11.49 -17.80 7.71
CA GLU A 469 -12.51 -17.16 8.55
C GLU A 469 -12.08 -15.73 8.89
N LEU A 470 -12.97 -14.76 8.63
CA LEU A 470 -12.71 -13.33 8.85
C LEU A 470 -13.42 -12.83 10.11
N GLY A 471 -12.75 -11.94 10.83
CA GLY A 471 -13.30 -11.22 11.97
C GLY A 471 -12.58 -9.90 12.18
N ALA A 472 -13.00 -9.13 13.20
CA ALA A 472 -12.33 -7.91 13.62
C ALA A 472 -12.32 -7.77 15.14
N THR A 473 -11.26 -7.12 15.65
CA THR A 473 -11.09 -6.72 17.06
C THR A 473 -11.02 -5.20 17.20
N ASP A 474 -11.04 -4.72 18.44
CA ASP A 474 -10.96 -3.29 18.79
C ASP A 474 -12.08 -2.44 18.18
N LEU A 475 -13.24 -3.06 17.98
CA LEU A 475 -14.43 -2.39 17.46
C LEU A 475 -14.91 -1.32 18.44
N PRO A 476 -15.30 -0.13 17.93
CA PRO A 476 -15.96 0.87 18.77
C PRO A 476 -17.23 0.31 19.41
N GLU A 477 -17.56 0.79 20.59
CA GLU A 477 -18.80 0.44 21.27
C GLU A 477 -20.02 0.66 20.35
N GLY A 478 -20.91 -0.32 20.31
CA GLY A 478 -22.08 -0.30 19.43
C GLY A 478 -21.83 -0.76 17.99
N VAL A 479 -20.61 -1.20 17.64
CA VAL A 479 -20.34 -1.86 16.37
C VAL A 479 -20.19 -3.36 16.58
N LYS A 480 -20.84 -4.13 15.71
CA LYS A 480 -20.77 -5.60 15.66
C LYS A 480 -20.14 -6.06 14.35
N CYS A 481 -19.36 -7.13 14.45
CA CYS A 481 -18.83 -7.87 13.30
C CYS A 481 -19.22 -9.34 13.47
N LEU A 482 -19.97 -9.90 12.54
CA LEU A 482 -20.21 -11.33 12.51
C LEU A 482 -19.13 -12.01 11.65
N PRO A 483 -18.70 -13.22 12.02
CA PRO A 483 -17.72 -13.97 11.22
C PRO A 483 -18.20 -14.16 9.77
N MET A 484 -17.32 -13.84 8.84
CA MET A 484 -17.47 -14.07 7.41
C MET A 484 -16.38 -15.03 6.95
N LYS A 485 -16.44 -15.50 5.72
CA LYS A 485 -15.44 -16.44 5.17
C LYS A 485 -14.97 -15.97 3.79
N ILE A 486 -13.71 -16.25 3.51
CA ILE A 486 -13.19 -16.32 2.14
C ILE A 486 -13.18 -17.79 1.78
N ASP A 487 -14.00 -18.19 0.82
CA ASP A 487 -14.14 -19.59 0.41
C ASP A 487 -12.83 -20.14 -0.17
N GLU A 488 -12.77 -21.47 -0.24
CA GLU A 488 -11.65 -22.19 -0.87
C GLU A 488 -11.42 -21.66 -2.30
N GLY A 489 -10.16 -21.37 -2.63
CA GLY A 489 -9.74 -20.86 -3.93
C GLY A 489 -10.09 -19.41 -4.22
N LYS A 490 -10.89 -18.75 -3.40
CA LYS A 490 -11.21 -17.34 -3.60
C LYS A 490 -10.05 -16.44 -3.12
N THR A 491 -9.89 -15.33 -3.81
CA THR A 491 -8.82 -14.34 -3.54
C THR A 491 -9.31 -13.12 -2.76
N ASP A 492 -10.61 -13.03 -2.50
CA ASP A 492 -11.17 -11.95 -1.71
C ASP A 492 -12.48 -12.37 -1.03
N GLY A 493 -12.87 -11.58 -0.05
CA GLY A 493 -14.14 -11.70 0.67
C GLY A 493 -14.50 -10.36 1.29
N VAL A 494 -15.63 -10.35 1.98
CA VAL A 494 -16.19 -9.14 2.60
C VAL A 494 -16.36 -9.36 4.08
N LEU A 495 -15.94 -8.38 4.88
CA LEU A 495 -16.23 -8.28 6.30
C LEU A 495 -17.34 -7.24 6.50
N LEU A 496 -18.42 -7.61 7.19
CA LEU A 496 -19.54 -6.71 7.47
C LEU A 496 -19.44 -6.14 8.89
N LEU A 497 -19.55 -4.82 8.98
CA LEU A 497 -19.62 -4.08 10.23
C LEU A 497 -20.99 -3.45 10.35
N THR A 498 -21.69 -3.70 11.45
CA THR A 498 -23.05 -3.21 11.70
C THR A 498 -23.09 -2.37 12.97
N ALA A 499 -23.57 -1.14 12.88
CA ALA A 499 -23.78 -0.27 14.04
C ALA A 499 -25.16 -0.48 14.67
N VAL A 500 -25.26 -0.26 15.98
CA VAL A 500 -26.55 -0.15 16.67
C VAL A 500 -27.33 1.08 16.18
N GLU A 501 -28.64 1.16 16.46
CA GLU A 501 -29.50 2.25 15.97
C GLU A 501 -29.08 3.65 16.46
N LYS A 502 -28.61 3.75 17.68
CA LYS A 502 -28.23 5.02 18.32
C LYS A 502 -26.81 4.93 18.87
N PRO A 503 -25.80 4.88 17.98
CA PRO A 503 -24.42 4.81 18.43
C PRO A 503 -23.95 6.17 18.96
N ALA A 504 -23.05 6.16 19.94
CA ALA A 504 -22.30 7.35 20.29
C ALA A 504 -21.31 7.70 19.17
N LYS A 505 -21.10 9.02 18.90
CA LYS A 505 -20.06 9.45 17.96
C LYS A 505 -18.70 8.98 18.49
N LYS A 506 -18.04 8.11 17.73
CA LYS A 506 -16.73 7.54 18.09
C LYS A 506 -15.97 7.11 16.85
N HIS A 507 -14.65 7.15 16.92
CA HIS A 507 -13.79 6.54 15.91
C HIS A 507 -12.70 5.71 16.58
N ALA A 508 -12.25 4.66 15.93
CA ALA A 508 -11.19 3.80 16.40
C ALA A 508 -10.45 3.13 15.26
N ALA A 509 -9.17 2.85 15.45
CA ALA A 509 -8.46 1.88 14.64
C ALA A 509 -8.93 0.47 15.00
N ILE A 510 -9.20 -0.34 13.99
CA ILE A 510 -9.63 -1.74 14.17
C ILE A 510 -8.62 -2.68 13.52
N HIS A 511 -8.59 -3.92 13.99
CA HIS A 511 -7.74 -4.98 13.44
C HIS A 511 -8.61 -6.04 12.76
N VAL A 512 -8.44 -6.21 11.45
CA VAL A 512 -9.09 -7.27 10.68
C VAL A 512 -8.23 -8.52 10.74
N ILE A 513 -8.82 -9.65 11.11
CA ILE A 513 -8.13 -10.91 11.38
C ILE A 513 -8.70 -12.01 10.48
N GLY A 514 -7.83 -12.79 9.89
CA GLY A 514 -8.17 -14.04 9.24
C GLY A 514 -7.60 -15.25 9.96
N LYS A 515 -8.39 -16.32 10.06
CA LYS A 515 -8.00 -17.61 10.64
C LYS A 515 -8.21 -18.72 9.63
N ALA A 516 -7.25 -19.62 9.53
CA ALA A 516 -7.38 -20.78 8.66
C ALA A 516 -6.68 -22.00 9.27
N LYS A 517 -7.17 -23.19 8.96
CA LYS A 517 -6.48 -24.42 9.29
C LYS A 517 -5.48 -24.74 8.18
N ILE A 518 -4.19 -24.88 8.53
CA ILE A 518 -3.10 -25.26 7.63
C ILE A 518 -2.43 -26.50 8.21
N GLY A 519 -2.60 -27.64 7.56
CA GLY A 519 -2.28 -28.93 8.18
C GLY A 519 -3.10 -29.12 9.46
N ASP A 520 -2.44 -29.38 10.58
CA ASP A 520 -3.09 -29.51 11.89
C ASP A 520 -3.09 -28.21 12.70
N ALA A 521 -2.44 -27.16 12.22
CA ALA A 521 -2.32 -25.89 12.94
C ALA A 521 -3.42 -24.89 12.58
N GLN A 522 -3.92 -24.17 13.58
CA GLN A 522 -4.74 -22.97 13.38
C GLN A 522 -3.82 -21.77 13.20
N VAL A 523 -3.78 -21.22 12.01
CA VAL A 523 -2.95 -20.07 11.65
C VAL A 523 -3.82 -18.81 11.66
N GLN A 524 -3.35 -17.77 12.35
CA GLN A 524 -3.98 -16.45 12.37
C GLN A 524 -3.08 -15.44 11.68
N ARG A 525 -3.68 -14.61 10.82
CA ARG A 525 -3.00 -13.47 10.17
C ARG A 525 -3.86 -12.21 10.34
N GLU A 526 -3.20 -11.12 10.62
CA GLU A 526 -3.84 -9.83 10.63
C GLU A 526 -3.68 -9.17 9.26
N ALA A 527 -4.75 -8.54 8.77
CA ALA A 527 -4.75 -7.82 7.51
C ALA A 527 -3.96 -6.50 7.62
N ALA A 528 -3.13 -6.22 6.62
CA ALA A 528 -2.64 -4.87 6.42
C ALA A 528 -3.78 -3.95 6.00
N GLY A 529 -3.80 -2.71 6.44
CA GLY A 529 -4.70 -1.70 5.92
C GLY A 529 -4.27 -1.26 4.52
N GLY A 530 -5.22 -0.88 3.68
CA GLY A 530 -4.93 -0.32 2.37
C GLY A 530 -5.91 0.76 1.96
N THR A 531 -5.45 1.69 1.11
CA THR A 531 -6.26 2.77 0.58
C THR A 531 -5.97 3.03 -0.89
N VAL A 532 -7.00 3.41 -1.62
CA VAL A 532 -6.85 4.06 -2.92
C VAL A 532 -6.61 5.54 -2.66
N VAL A 533 -5.46 6.05 -3.06
CA VAL A 533 -5.07 7.46 -2.89
C VAL A 533 -5.72 8.33 -3.95
N TRP A 534 -5.57 7.92 -5.22
CA TRP A 534 -6.17 8.57 -6.37
C TRP A 534 -6.70 7.53 -7.34
N THR A 535 -7.94 7.70 -7.75
CA THR A 535 -8.54 6.95 -8.84
C THR A 535 -8.18 7.56 -10.19
N VAL A 536 -8.30 6.79 -11.24
CA VAL A 536 -8.07 7.21 -12.62
C VAL A 536 -9.36 7.14 -13.42
N ALA A 537 -9.42 7.88 -14.51
CA ALA A 537 -10.61 7.90 -15.38
C ALA A 537 -10.72 6.59 -16.19
N ASP A 538 -9.59 6.01 -16.55
CA ASP A 538 -9.50 4.80 -17.35
C ASP A 538 -8.35 3.93 -16.82
N TYR A 539 -8.72 2.76 -16.28
CA TYR A 539 -7.76 1.79 -15.69
C TYR A 539 -6.96 1.02 -16.74
N ASP A 540 -7.30 1.11 -18.01
CA ASP A 540 -6.55 0.48 -19.09
C ASP A 540 -5.47 1.42 -19.64
N ILE A 541 -5.56 2.72 -19.33
CA ILE A 541 -4.61 3.75 -19.76
C ILE A 541 -3.72 4.18 -18.60
N ASP A 542 -4.31 4.39 -17.42
CA ASP A 542 -3.63 4.93 -16.25
C ASP A 542 -3.65 3.96 -15.07
N ALA A 543 -2.55 3.91 -14.33
CA ALA A 543 -2.47 3.16 -13.09
C ALA A 543 -3.04 3.95 -11.91
N VAL A 544 -3.91 3.31 -11.13
CA VAL A 544 -4.40 3.85 -9.87
C VAL A 544 -3.24 4.05 -8.89
N GLN A 545 -3.27 5.13 -8.12
CA GLN A 545 -2.35 5.29 -7.01
C GLN A 545 -3.00 4.73 -5.74
N SER A 546 -2.43 3.65 -5.23
CA SER A 546 -2.86 2.99 -4.00
C SER A 546 -1.66 2.61 -3.14
N ARG A 547 -1.87 2.49 -1.83
CA ARG A 547 -0.84 2.13 -0.88
C ARG A 547 -1.37 1.41 0.35
N LEU A 548 -0.47 0.78 1.09
CA LEU A 548 -0.75 0.29 2.42
C LEU A 548 -0.85 1.44 3.42
N THR A 549 -1.67 1.26 4.46
CA THR A 549 -1.88 2.21 5.56
C THR A 549 -1.39 1.61 6.87
N ALA A 550 -1.05 2.47 7.82
CA ALA A 550 -0.63 2.02 9.15
C ALA A 550 -1.77 1.37 9.94
N ASP A 551 -3.01 1.83 9.71
CA ASP A 551 -4.22 1.38 10.40
C ASP A 551 -5.44 1.37 9.46
N LEU A 552 -6.50 0.70 9.89
CA LEU A 552 -7.84 0.80 9.33
C LEU A 552 -8.73 1.49 10.37
N VAL A 553 -9.08 2.75 10.14
CA VAL A 553 -9.92 3.53 11.05
C VAL A 553 -11.36 3.50 10.60
N ILE A 554 -12.26 3.23 11.54
CA ILE A 554 -13.71 3.36 11.32
C ILE A 554 -14.28 4.43 12.25
N ALA A 555 -15.35 5.09 11.80
CA ALA A 555 -16.14 6.00 12.62
C ALA A 555 -17.58 5.55 12.71
N VAL A 556 -18.19 5.84 13.83
CA VAL A 556 -19.62 5.65 14.07
C VAL A 556 -20.23 7.02 14.29
N ASN A 557 -21.34 7.29 13.60
CA ASN A 557 -22.01 8.58 13.66
C ASN A 557 -23.53 8.37 13.74
N GLY A 558 -24.13 8.77 14.86
CA GLY A 558 -25.56 8.68 15.10
C GLY A 558 -26.38 9.89 14.64
N VAL A 559 -25.75 10.88 13.99
CA VAL A 559 -26.41 12.15 13.60
C VAL A 559 -27.42 11.97 12.48
N GLU A 560 -27.15 11.04 11.57
CA GLU A 560 -28.03 10.77 10.43
C GLU A 560 -28.47 9.31 10.43
N PRO A 561 -29.76 9.03 10.16
CA PRO A 561 -30.22 7.64 10.01
C PRO A 561 -29.71 7.06 8.69
N VAL A 562 -29.53 5.74 8.66
CA VAL A 562 -29.27 5.04 7.41
C VAL A 562 -30.45 5.21 6.45
N PRO A 563 -30.20 5.43 5.14
CA PRO A 563 -31.29 5.60 4.16
C PRO A 563 -32.26 4.44 4.10
N ILE A 564 -31.72 3.22 4.08
CA ILE A 564 -32.48 1.98 4.06
C ILE A 564 -31.76 0.97 4.94
N ARG A 565 -32.47 0.37 5.89
CA ARG A 565 -32.01 -0.74 6.71
C ARG A 565 -32.70 -2.01 6.25
N ILE A 566 -31.91 -3.04 5.99
CA ILE A 566 -32.39 -4.39 5.62
C ILE A 566 -31.81 -5.34 6.65
N GLU A 567 -32.67 -6.07 7.33
CA GLU A 567 -32.29 -7.01 8.38
C GLU A 567 -33.19 -8.24 8.38
N SER A 568 -32.77 -9.31 9.02
CA SER A 568 -33.64 -10.45 9.30
C SER A 568 -34.86 -10.01 10.10
N ALA A 569 -36.04 -10.40 9.70
CA ALA A 569 -37.27 -10.09 10.46
C ALA A 569 -37.29 -10.75 11.85
N GLN A 570 -36.44 -11.75 12.07
CA GLN A 570 -36.31 -12.48 13.33
C GLN A 570 -34.82 -12.65 13.66
N ASP A 571 -34.44 -12.41 14.89
CA ASP A 571 -33.06 -12.65 15.37
C ASP A 571 -32.88 -14.15 15.67
N LYS A 572 -32.65 -14.94 14.60
CA LYS A 572 -32.41 -16.38 14.68
C LYS A 572 -31.42 -16.85 13.62
N VAL A 573 -30.93 -18.07 13.81
CA VAL A 573 -30.28 -18.84 12.73
C VAL A 573 -31.38 -19.50 11.90
N TRP A 574 -31.45 -19.20 10.61
CA TRP A 574 -32.39 -19.78 9.68
C TRP A 574 -31.94 -21.19 9.31
N GLN A 575 -32.77 -22.20 9.61
CA GLN A 575 -32.41 -23.61 9.45
C GLN A 575 -33.24 -24.29 8.35
N ALA A 576 -32.60 -25.17 7.60
CA ALA A 576 -33.27 -26.03 6.64
C ALA A 576 -32.46 -27.32 6.39
N GLN A 577 -33.15 -28.37 5.92
CA GLN A 577 -32.51 -29.60 5.45
C GLN A 577 -31.84 -29.38 4.09
N ALA A 578 -30.70 -30.05 3.84
CA ALA A 578 -30.06 -30.01 2.54
C ALA A 578 -31.05 -30.38 1.42
N GLY A 579 -31.06 -29.60 0.33
CA GLY A 579 -31.94 -29.79 -0.80
C GLY A 579 -33.38 -29.28 -0.63
N ALA A 580 -33.74 -28.70 0.52
CA ALA A 580 -35.03 -28.03 0.74
C ALA A 580 -35.04 -26.60 0.21
N LYS A 581 -36.17 -25.90 0.38
CA LYS A 581 -36.24 -24.44 0.25
C LYS A 581 -36.07 -23.79 1.61
N LEU A 582 -35.33 -22.68 1.64
CA LEU A 582 -35.15 -21.87 2.83
C LEU A 582 -35.76 -20.49 2.58
N ASP A 583 -36.86 -20.20 3.27
CA ASP A 583 -37.55 -18.91 3.18
C ASP A 583 -37.08 -17.99 4.31
N ILE A 584 -36.44 -16.88 3.94
CA ILE A 584 -35.87 -15.90 4.85
C ILE A 584 -36.73 -14.64 4.83
N ALA A 585 -37.39 -14.33 5.94
CA ALA A 585 -38.15 -13.10 6.06
C ALA A 585 -37.23 -11.95 6.41
N LEU A 586 -37.29 -10.87 5.63
CA LEU A 586 -36.53 -9.65 5.79
C LEU A 586 -37.45 -8.51 6.21
N ARG A 587 -36.95 -7.63 7.07
CA ARG A 587 -37.56 -6.34 7.42
C ARG A 587 -36.80 -5.23 6.68
N ILE A 588 -37.54 -4.26 6.15
CA ILE A 588 -37.00 -3.12 5.41
C ILE A 588 -37.51 -1.84 6.02
N THR A 589 -36.60 -1.05 6.58
CA THR A 589 -36.92 0.26 7.14
C THR A 589 -36.33 1.34 6.25
N ARG A 590 -37.14 2.27 5.80
CA ARG A 590 -36.73 3.38 4.93
C ARG A 590 -36.76 4.70 5.70
N SER A 591 -35.77 5.54 5.48
CA SER A 591 -35.63 6.87 6.08
C SER A 591 -35.54 7.94 4.97
N GLY A 592 -36.21 9.06 5.17
CA GLY A 592 -36.12 10.21 4.26
C GLY A 592 -36.72 9.96 2.86
N GLU A 593 -36.02 10.41 1.84
CA GLU A 593 -36.50 10.44 0.45
C GLU A 593 -36.14 9.21 -0.40
N PHE A 594 -35.65 8.15 0.22
CA PHE A 594 -35.26 6.89 -0.44
C PHE A 594 -36.49 5.95 -0.54
N LYS A 595 -37.31 6.14 -1.56
CA LYS A 595 -38.62 5.48 -1.73
C LYS A 595 -38.73 4.58 -2.96
N GLU A 596 -37.62 4.28 -3.62
CA GLU A 596 -37.62 3.45 -4.82
C GLU A 596 -37.82 1.94 -4.46
N ALA A 597 -38.30 1.18 -5.45
CA ALA A 597 -38.24 -0.29 -5.41
C ALA A 597 -36.78 -0.74 -5.36
N LEU A 598 -36.52 -1.87 -4.69
CA LEU A 598 -35.17 -2.37 -4.52
C LEU A 598 -34.99 -3.68 -5.28
N LYS A 599 -33.75 -3.93 -5.70
CA LYS A 599 -33.31 -5.21 -6.25
C LYS A 599 -32.22 -5.75 -5.32
N LEU A 600 -32.57 -6.78 -4.57
CA LEU A 600 -31.66 -7.40 -3.60
C LEU A 600 -30.82 -8.47 -4.27
N LYS A 601 -29.52 -8.32 -4.23
CA LYS A 601 -28.55 -9.32 -4.67
C LYS A 601 -28.01 -10.04 -3.44
N ALA A 602 -28.15 -11.36 -3.40
CA ALA A 602 -27.56 -12.19 -2.35
C ALA A 602 -26.03 -12.29 -2.52
N ALA A 603 -25.32 -12.36 -1.41
CA ALA A 603 -23.87 -12.49 -1.35
C ALA A 603 -23.45 -13.14 -0.02
N GLY A 604 -22.15 -13.42 0.14
CA GLY A 604 -21.55 -13.94 1.38
C GLY A 604 -20.99 -15.35 1.28
N ILE A 605 -21.53 -16.17 0.39
CA ILE A 605 -20.97 -17.48 0.01
C ILE A 605 -21.10 -17.66 -1.50
N ALA A 606 -20.13 -18.32 -2.11
CA ALA A 606 -20.06 -18.48 -3.58
C ALA A 606 -21.33 -19.08 -4.18
N SER A 607 -22.01 -19.96 -3.47
CA SER A 607 -23.24 -20.62 -3.94
C SER A 607 -24.40 -19.64 -4.20
N VAL A 608 -24.46 -18.49 -3.54
CA VAL A 608 -25.53 -17.50 -3.73
C VAL A 608 -25.19 -16.38 -4.69
N ASP A 609 -23.91 -16.20 -5.06
CA ASP A 609 -23.45 -15.11 -5.93
C ASP A 609 -24.10 -15.12 -7.33
N ALA A 610 -24.48 -16.32 -7.81
CA ALA A 610 -25.11 -16.51 -9.12
C ALA A 610 -26.65 -16.35 -9.11
N LEU A 611 -27.24 -16.09 -7.93
CA LEU A 611 -28.69 -15.89 -7.84
C LEU A 611 -29.11 -14.62 -8.58
N LYS A 612 -30.31 -14.71 -9.19
CA LYS A 612 -30.99 -13.51 -9.70
C LYS A 612 -31.35 -12.59 -8.55
N GLU A 613 -31.43 -11.31 -8.86
CA GLU A 613 -31.88 -10.31 -7.91
C GLU A 613 -33.34 -10.55 -7.50
N PHE A 614 -33.66 -10.24 -6.26
CA PHE A 614 -35.02 -10.33 -5.71
C PHE A 614 -35.62 -8.91 -5.72
N ASP A 615 -36.80 -8.80 -6.37
CA ASP A 615 -37.52 -7.54 -6.44
C ASP A 615 -38.24 -7.25 -5.10
N VAL A 616 -38.17 -6.01 -4.64
CA VAL A 616 -38.86 -5.53 -3.44
C VAL A 616 -39.60 -4.26 -3.78
N ASP A 617 -40.91 -4.24 -3.57
CA ASP A 617 -41.74 -3.09 -3.86
C ASP A 617 -41.34 -1.86 -3.08
N ALA A 618 -41.56 -0.70 -3.66
CA ALA A 618 -41.21 0.61 -3.08
C ALA A 618 -41.82 0.86 -1.71
N LYS A 619 -42.99 0.28 -1.41
CA LYS A 619 -43.72 0.45 -0.14
C LYS A 619 -43.59 -0.76 0.80
N ALA A 620 -42.88 -1.80 0.38
CA ALA A 620 -42.76 -3.01 1.22
C ALA A 620 -41.89 -2.71 2.46
N GLU A 621 -42.44 -3.06 3.62
CA GLU A 621 -41.74 -3.04 4.93
C GLU A 621 -41.17 -4.43 5.25
N THR A 622 -41.67 -5.47 4.60
CA THR A 622 -41.19 -6.84 4.73
C THR A 622 -41.16 -7.52 3.35
N THR A 623 -40.27 -8.48 3.19
CA THR A 623 -40.22 -9.35 2.03
C THR A 623 -39.69 -10.72 2.44
N THR A 624 -39.97 -11.74 1.65
CA THR A 624 -39.43 -13.08 1.85
C THR A 624 -38.54 -13.45 0.66
N VAL A 625 -37.32 -13.83 0.97
CA VAL A 625 -36.38 -14.35 -0.01
C VAL A 625 -36.33 -15.86 0.12
N SER A 626 -36.58 -16.57 -1.00
CA SER A 626 -36.58 -18.03 -1.03
C SER A 626 -35.32 -18.55 -1.71
N LEU A 627 -34.54 -19.35 -0.99
CA LEU A 627 -33.31 -19.98 -1.46
C LEU A 627 -33.59 -21.46 -1.76
N ASP A 628 -33.42 -21.90 -3.00
CA ASP A 628 -33.48 -23.32 -3.39
C ASP A 628 -32.11 -23.96 -3.11
N LEU A 629 -32.01 -24.63 -1.94
CA LEU A 629 -30.76 -25.21 -1.48
C LEU A 629 -30.26 -26.35 -2.37
N LYS A 630 -31.16 -27.02 -3.10
CA LYS A 630 -30.77 -28.06 -4.06
C LYS A 630 -30.10 -27.46 -5.29
N ALA A 631 -30.71 -26.43 -5.85
CA ALA A 631 -30.18 -25.75 -7.04
C ALA A 631 -28.85 -25.03 -6.72
N LEU A 632 -28.74 -24.43 -5.53
CA LEU A 632 -27.58 -23.67 -5.09
C LEU A 632 -26.42 -24.54 -4.57
N LYS A 633 -26.69 -25.82 -4.28
CA LYS A 633 -25.67 -26.73 -3.71
C LYS A 633 -24.95 -26.14 -2.48
N ILE A 634 -25.71 -25.47 -1.60
CA ILE A 634 -25.13 -24.91 -0.39
C ILE A 634 -24.68 -26.08 0.50
N PRO A 635 -23.41 -26.10 0.94
CA PRO A 635 -22.88 -27.17 1.78
C PRO A 635 -23.56 -27.19 3.16
N ALA A 636 -23.63 -28.36 3.78
CA ALA A 636 -24.10 -28.51 5.16
C ALA A 636 -23.18 -27.71 6.11
N GLY A 637 -23.78 -27.21 7.19
CA GLY A 637 -23.12 -26.40 8.20
C GLY A 637 -23.63 -24.96 8.30
N GLU A 638 -22.98 -24.17 9.15
CA GLU A 638 -23.31 -22.76 9.36
C GLU A 638 -22.60 -21.86 8.34
N SER A 639 -23.35 -20.90 7.81
CA SER A 639 -22.83 -19.88 6.91
C SER A 639 -23.51 -18.54 7.18
N THR A 640 -22.87 -17.46 6.75
CA THR A 640 -23.41 -16.10 6.82
C THR A 640 -23.62 -15.57 5.42
N ILE A 641 -24.82 -15.11 5.13
CA ILE A 641 -25.18 -14.44 3.87
C ILE A 641 -25.64 -13.02 4.18
N PHE A 642 -25.67 -12.19 3.15
CA PHE A 642 -26.21 -10.84 3.20
C PHE A 642 -26.77 -10.44 1.84
N PHE A 643 -27.49 -9.33 1.82
CA PHE A 643 -28.03 -8.78 0.58
C PHE A 643 -27.44 -7.40 0.31
N THR A 644 -27.23 -7.10 -0.95
CA THR A 644 -26.82 -5.77 -1.41
C THR A 644 -27.85 -5.19 -2.35
N THR A 645 -27.99 -3.87 -2.33
CA THR A 645 -28.80 -3.15 -3.32
C THR A 645 -28.24 -1.76 -3.55
N GLN A 646 -28.55 -1.17 -4.68
CA GLN A 646 -28.33 0.25 -4.93
C GLN A 646 -29.67 0.97 -4.90
N THR A 647 -29.69 2.12 -4.27
CA THR A 647 -30.86 3.00 -4.24
C THR A 647 -30.48 4.42 -4.59
N LYS A 648 -31.43 5.16 -5.17
CA LYS A 648 -31.29 6.58 -5.47
C LYS A 648 -32.16 7.38 -4.54
N GLY A 649 -31.73 8.57 -4.23
CA GLY A 649 -32.46 9.50 -3.39
C GLY A 649 -31.81 10.86 -3.42
N LYS A 650 -32.31 11.80 -2.61
CA LYS A 650 -31.73 13.14 -2.47
C LYS A 650 -31.01 13.28 -1.14
N TYR A 651 -29.82 13.85 -1.19
CA TYR A 651 -29.08 14.26 -0.01
C TYR A 651 -28.69 15.74 -0.16
N ARG A 652 -29.16 16.59 0.76
CA ARG A 652 -28.96 18.05 0.69
C ARG A 652 -29.34 18.64 -0.68
N GLY A 653 -30.47 18.16 -1.24
CA GLY A 653 -31.00 18.61 -2.52
C GLY A 653 -30.28 18.08 -3.78
N LYS A 654 -29.23 17.27 -3.63
CA LYS A 654 -28.51 16.64 -4.74
C LYS A 654 -28.90 15.16 -4.87
N ASP A 655 -29.03 14.70 -6.11
CA ASP A 655 -29.25 13.27 -6.38
C ASP A 655 -28.01 12.47 -5.99
N VAL A 656 -28.23 11.42 -5.22
CA VAL A 656 -27.19 10.49 -4.78
C VAL A 656 -27.60 9.04 -5.05
N THR A 657 -26.63 8.23 -5.40
CA THR A 657 -26.77 6.77 -5.46
C THR A 657 -25.93 6.19 -4.33
N THR A 658 -26.52 5.34 -3.52
CA THR A 658 -25.82 4.67 -2.41
C THR A 658 -25.98 3.17 -2.48
N THR A 659 -24.94 2.44 -2.10
CA THR A 659 -24.99 0.98 -1.92
C THR A 659 -25.42 0.68 -0.49
N ILE A 660 -26.40 -0.16 -0.33
CA ILE A 660 -26.93 -0.64 0.94
C ILE A 660 -26.51 -2.09 1.12
N TYR A 661 -26.02 -2.41 2.29
CA TYR A 661 -25.77 -3.79 2.73
C TYR A 661 -26.80 -4.14 3.80
N SER A 662 -27.39 -5.34 3.70
CA SER A 662 -28.21 -5.84 4.81
C SER A 662 -27.34 -6.16 6.02
N ALA A 663 -27.93 -6.19 7.20
CA ALA A 663 -27.33 -6.89 8.32
C ALA A 663 -27.00 -8.34 7.93
N PRO A 664 -25.89 -8.94 8.43
CA PRO A 664 -25.55 -10.32 8.14
C PRO A 664 -26.59 -11.29 8.71
N ILE A 665 -26.91 -12.34 7.95
CA ILE A 665 -27.94 -13.32 8.24
C ILE A 665 -27.30 -14.69 8.36
N ARG A 666 -27.46 -15.33 9.52
CA ARG A 666 -26.93 -16.68 9.74
C ARG A 666 -27.90 -17.73 9.24
N ILE A 667 -27.39 -18.69 8.46
CA ILE A 667 -28.11 -19.86 7.97
C ILE A 667 -27.39 -21.13 8.43
N ALA A 668 -28.16 -22.19 8.72
CA ALA A 668 -27.61 -23.49 9.06
C ALA A 668 -28.30 -24.58 8.22
N ILE A 669 -27.54 -25.27 7.42
CA ILE A 669 -28.03 -26.38 6.56
C ILE A 669 -27.65 -27.69 7.23
N GLN A 670 -28.66 -28.54 7.47
CA GLN A 670 -28.55 -29.81 8.17
C GLN A 670 -28.57 -30.99 7.17
#